data_e77bf6dd907346dcbd7f51a9619158ef
#
_entry.id   e77bf6dd907346dcbd7f51a9619158ef
#
_cell.length_a   1.000
_cell.length_b   1.000
_cell.length_c   1.000
_cell.angle_alpha   90.00
_cell.angle_beta   90.00
_cell.angle_gamma   90.00
#
_symmetry.space_group_name_H-M   'P 1'
#
loop_
_entity.id
_entity.type
_entity.pdbx_description
1 polymer ?
#
loop_
_entity_poly.entity_id
_entity_poly.type
_entity_poly.pdbx_seq_one_letter_code
_entity_poly.pdbx_strand_id
1 'polypeptide(L)'
;MKIRALLVILLTLACAGAYAQDGGVKGKVVSRDGRVALSNVKVVVEPLGVTVMTDNHGNFNIDQLPKGEYQLKFEAPEFENLDLAIRVDKMVKNLNSVVMAPDVQYVIDDAVFAEFDSDTAADGQSLPSSLSSSKDVFNNIASYKFSEMRFNVRGYDSQYSSIYLNGIRFNDAMTGYGPWSLWSGLNDATRNQENTAGLRSSGYGIDGIGGTTNVNARASQMRKGFRASVVNGNSMYRFRAMVSYASGLLDNGWSYAFSFSTRQGGNSYVDGVYYNAYGYFASVEKRFGGDRHNLALTILGAPTERGAQQASTQEAYDLLSNNYYNPNVGKQDGKLRNSRVRDYHEPIVMLNYGFDISSNTKLAAAASFRFGKNGYSALTWTDGPDPRPDYYRYLPSFYTNRILQLSEGIESSDLGTYNDLALRSMREWITDPSKSQMDYDNMFRMNYNRNKSGASGIYMIEERHTDQRDFNFAANIAHTFRNQSVLRGGLTARINRTEYYDQVKDLLGADYWLDVDKFALRDNGNYNPLLSQNDLDYYLKHGEARRVGEGDKFSYDYYANLRQAQVWAQYYASFGGFTMSLGGEVGYTAMWRDGRLRKGLFANNSLGKSKTLDYLTYKLKGEFSYRFSGAHAIDANVAYMVNPPQFRDAFVSARTRNTTTPGLDSEKVLGVDLSYNLNLPWITARVSGYYTSVADQSKVISYYDDTQSSFTNFAICLLYTSPSPRDTR
;
A
#
# COMPACT_ATOMS: atom_id res chain seq x y z
N MET A 1 -0.47 -38.12 72.30
CA MET A 1 0.46 -37.86 71.15
C MET A 1 0.58 -39.05 70.19
N LYS A 2 0.25 -40.25 70.51
CA LYS A 2 0.44 -41.45 69.64
C LYS A 2 -0.62 -41.62 68.51
N ILE A 3 -1.85 -41.14 68.71
CA ILE A 3 -2.92 -41.27 67.70
C ILE A 3 -2.79 -40.23 66.54
N ARG A 4 -2.26 -39.05 66.81
CA ARG A 4 -2.03 -38.02 65.73
C ARG A 4 -0.87 -38.39 64.81
N ALA A 5 0.15 -39.09 65.33
CA ALA A 5 1.26 -39.55 64.47
C ALA A 5 0.84 -40.71 63.55
N LEU A 6 -0.06 -41.57 64.02
CA LEU A 6 -0.61 -42.73 63.27
C LEU A 6 -1.52 -42.21 62.10
N LEU A 7 -2.30 -41.15 62.35
CA LEU A 7 -3.17 -40.55 61.35
C LEU A 7 -2.37 -39.82 60.26
N VAL A 8 -1.25 -39.19 60.61
CA VAL A 8 -0.34 -38.54 59.63
C VAL A 8 0.40 -39.60 58.80
N ILE A 9 0.82 -40.69 59.39
CA ILE A 9 1.45 -41.79 58.65
C ILE A 9 0.44 -42.54 57.78
N LEU A 10 -0.81 -42.69 58.16
CA LEU A 10 -1.87 -43.27 57.35
C LEU A 10 -2.27 -42.28 56.17
N LEU A 11 -2.27 -40.97 56.39
CA LEU A 11 -2.50 -39.98 55.32
C LEU A 11 -1.31 -39.92 54.35
N THR A 12 -0.07 -40.04 54.82
CA THR A 12 1.10 -40.08 53.92
C THR A 12 1.23 -41.42 53.18
N LEU A 13 0.79 -42.54 53.72
CA LEU A 13 0.70 -43.81 53.00
C LEU A 13 -0.49 -43.89 52.04
N ALA A 14 -1.57 -43.16 52.29
CA ALA A 14 -2.69 -43.04 51.34
C ALA A 14 -2.35 -42.10 50.11
N CYS A 15 -1.41 -41.17 50.30
CA CYS A 15 -0.89 -40.35 49.16
C CYS A 15 0.22 -41.02 48.33
N ALA A 16 0.80 -42.12 48.81
CA ALA A 16 1.87 -42.87 48.13
C ALA A 16 1.36 -43.97 47.17
N GLY A 17 0.05 -44.14 47.02
CA GLY A 17 -0.56 -45.26 46.30
C GLY A 17 -1.25 -44.97 44.99
N ALA A 18 -1.15 -43.75 44.44
CA ALA A 18 -1.73 -43.42 43.16
C ALA A 18 -0.65 -43.05 42.11
N TYR A 19 0.28 -43.95 41.85
CA TYR A 19 0.97 -43.95 40.56
C TYR A 19 -0.06 -44.44 39.54
N ALA A 20 -0.83 -43.52 38.99
CA ALA A 20 -1.52 -43.78 37.75
C ALA A 20 -0.42 -44.15 36.73
N GLN A 21 -0.45 -45.38 36.23
CA GLN A 21 0.38 -45.75 35.09
C GLN A 21 -0.08 -44.91 33.94
N ASP A 22 0.67 -43.84 33.67
CA ASP A 22 0.41 -42.93 32.55
C ASP A 22 0.70 -43.66 31.23
N GLY A 23 -0.20 -43.49 30.27
CA GLY A 23 -0.01 -43.96 28.91
C GLY A 23 0.85 -42.99 28.12
N GLY A 24 0.88 -43.18 26.82
CA GLY A 24 1.58 -42.27 25.91
C GLY A 24 1.04 -42.41 24.50
N VAL A 25 1.51 -41.57 23.63
CA VAL A 25 1.20 -41.62 22.20
C VAL A 25 2.46 -41.40 21.39
N LYS A 26 2.70 -42.26 20.41
CA LYS A 26 3.79 -42.10 19.43
C LYS A 26 3.31 -42.36 18.02
N GLY A 27 4.02 -41.82 17.08
CA GLY A 27 3.71 -41.99 15.67
C GLY A 27 4.73 -41.33 14.75
N LYS A 28 4.49 -41.45 13.49
CA LYS A 28 5.30 -40.80 12.44
C LYS A 28 4.40 -39.94 11.58
N VAL A 29 4.77 -38.69 11.39
CA VAL A 29 4.05 -37.76 10.48
C VAL A 29 4.67 -37.83 9.09
N VAL A 30 3.84 -38.02 8.09
CA VAL A 30 4.27 -38.15 6.69
C VAL A 30 3.38 -37.30 5.77
N SER A 31 3.89 -36.93 4.60
CA SER A 31 3.10 -36.29 3.55
C SER A 31 2.03 -37.25 3.01
N ARG A 32 1.00 -36.71 2.35
CA ARG A 32 -0.18 -37.46 1.87
C ARG A 32 0.12 -38.68 1.01
N ASP A 33 1.20 -38.66 0.27
CA ASP A 33 1.65 -39.81 -0.51
C ASP A 33 2.45 -40.85 0.31
N GLY A 34 2.65 -40.58 1.59
CA GLY A 34 3.35 -41.46 2.54
C GLY A 34 4.87 -41.58 2.31
N ARG A 35 5.41 -40.85 1.35
CA ARG A 35 6.82 -40.98 0.94
C ARG A 35 7.77 -40.07 1.69
N VAL A 36 7.31 -38.89 2.09
CA VAL A 36 8.15 -37.90 2.73
C VAL A 36 7.77 -37.79 4.22
N ALA A 37 8.71 -38.06 5.10
CA ALA A 37 8.56 -37.82 6.53
C ALA A 37 8.62 -36.29 6.82
N LEU A 38 7.74 -35.79 7.65
CA LEU A 38 7.65 -34.38 7.97
C LEU A 38 8.31 -34.09 9.32
N SER A 39 9.44 -33.40 9.29
CA SER A 39 10.12 -32.90 10.48
C SER A 39 9.53 -31.57 10.94
N ASN A 40 9.74 -31.26 12.22
CA ASN A 40 9.32 -29.98 12.81
C ASN A 40 7.81 -29.73 12.72
N VAL A 41 7.00 -30.80 12.73
CA VAL A 41 5.55 -30.71 12.88
C VAL A 41 5.24 -30.50 14.36
N LYS A 42 4.52 -29.46 14.67
CA LYS A 42 4.05 -29.18 16.04
C LYS A 42 2.86 -30.05 16.35
N VAL A 43 2.96 -30.88 17.38
CA VAL A 43 1.90 -31.76 17.85
C VAL A 43 1.44 -31.26 19.21
N VAL A 44 0.19 -30.84 19.34
CA VAL A 44 -0.41 -30.30 20.57
C VAL A 44 -1.46 -31.26 21.06
N VAL A 45 -1.42 -31.56 22.34
CA VAL A 45 -2.42 -32.40 23.03
C VAL A 45 -3.40 -31.53 23.79
N GLU A 46 -4.64 -31.48 23.34
CA GLU A 46 -5.72 -30.76 24.05
C GLU A 46 -6.56 -31.73 24.92
N PRO A 47 -7.00 -31.30 26.13
CA PRO A 47 -6.91 -29.97 26.73
C PRO A 47 -5.63 -29.70 27.54
N LEU A 48 -4.64 -30.60 27.55
CA LEU A 48 -3.47 -30.50 28.41
C LEU A 48 -2.46 -29.44 27.98
N GLY A 49 -2.48 -29.01 26.72
CA GLY A 49 -1.53 -28.05 26.18
C GLY A 49 -0.10 -28.60 26.01
N VAL A 50 0.11 -29.89 26.15
CA VAL A 50 1.42 -30.51 25.93
C VAL A 50 1.78 -30.41 24.47
N THR A 51 2.97 -29.91 24.19
CA THR A 51 3.44 -29.70 22.81
C THR A 51 4.76 -30.42 22.59
N VAL A 52 4.87 -31.17 21.48
CA VAL A 52 6.10 -31.79 21.01
C VAL A 52 6.31 -31.50 19.53
N MET A 53 7.57 -31.58 19.07
CA MET A 53 7.92 -31.42 17.66
C MET A 53 8.38 -32.75 17.09
N THR A 54 8.05 -33.05 15.83
CA THR A 54 8.59 -34.24 15.14
C THR A 54 10.08 -34.12 14.89
N ASP A 55 10.79 -35.22 14.97
CA ASP A 55 12.22 -35.33 14.64
C ASP A 55 12.48 -35.28 13.12
N ASN A 56 13.78 -35.41 12.72
CA ASN A 56 14.18 -35.40 11.31
C ASN A 56 13.60 -36.55 10.47
N HIS A 57 13.09 -37.59 11.12
CA HIS A 57 12.45 -38.72 10.49
C HIS A 57 10.93 -38.68 10.59
N GLY A 58 10.39 -37.56 11.10
CA GLY A 58 8.97 -37.31 11.25
C GLY A 58 8.36 -38.00 12.49
N ASN A 59 9.15 -38.59 13.38
CA ASN A 59 8.62 -39.27 14.56
C ASN A 59 8.33 -38.29 15.67
N PHE A 60 7.28 -38.60 16.44
CA PHE A 60 6.96 -37.90 17.69
C PHE A 60 6.66 -38.94 18.78
N ASN A 61 6.93 -38.57 20.03
CA ASN A 61 6.63 -39.34 21.18
C ASN A 61 6.16 -38.42 22.31
N ILE A 62 5.01 -38.74 22.89
CA ILE A 62 4.41 -38.02 24.00
C ILE A 62 4.19 -39.04 25.12
N ASP A 63 5.04 -39.00 26.15
CA ASP A 63 5.01 -39.88 27.29
C ASP A 63 4.18 -39.27 28.44
N GLN A 64 3.77 -40.08 29.38
CA GLN A 64 3.11 -39.67 30.63
C GLN A 64 1.77 -38.92 30.40
N LEU A 65 0.96 -39.40 29.45
CA LEU A 65 -0.41 -38.94 29.31
C LEU A 65 -1.35 -39.69 30.24
N PRO A 66 -2.12 -39.00 31.09
CA PRO A 66 -3.16 -39.64 31.90
C PRO A 66 -4.17 -40.38 31.03
N LYS A 67 -4.81 -41.42 31.58
CA LYS A 67 -5.88 -42.09 30.85
C LYS A 67 -7.03 -41.12 30.56
N GLY A 68 -7.41 -40.99 29.29
CA GLY A 68 -8.43 -40.03 28.88
C GLY A 68 -8.64 -39.96 27.35
N GLU A 69 -9.55 -39.11 26.94
CA GLU A 69 -9.79 -38.78 25.57
C GLU A 69 -9.12 -37.42 25.27
N TYR A 70 -8.36 -37.37 24.20
CA TYR A 70 -7.58 -36.19 23.79
C TYR A 70 -7.76 -35.89 22.32
N GLN A 71 -7.56 -34.62 21.96
CA GLN A 71 -7.44 -34.18 20.59
C GLN A 71 -5.98 -33.81 20.31
N LEU A 72 -5.37 -34.51 19.36
CA LEU A 72 -4.05 -34.17 18.86
C LEU A 72 -4.21 -33.22 17.71
N LYS A 73 -3.58 -32.05 17.78
CA LYS A 73 -3.50 -31.10 16.70
C LYS A 73 -2.11 -31.14 16.09
N PHE A 74 -2.04 -31.38 14.80
CA PHE A 74 -0.80 -31.38 14.01
C PHE A 74 -0.77 -30.08 13.19
N GLU A 75 0.26 -29.29 13.42
CA GLU A 75 0.47 -28.02 12.73
C GLU A 75 1.85 -28.05 12.07
N ALA A 76 1.90 -27.84 10.77
CA ALA A 76 3.15 -27.70 10.02
C ALA A 76 2.99 -26.64 8.93
N PRO A 77 4.01 -25.81 8.66
CA PRO A 77 4.02 -24.93 7.51
C PRO A 77 3.77 -25.73 6.21
N GLU A 78 2.98 -25.16 5.28
CA GLU A 78 2.65 -25.76 3.99
C GLU A 78 1.76 -27.00 4.02
N PHE A 79 1.20 -27.37 5.20
CA PHE A 79 0.29 -28.49 5.35
C PHE A 79 -1.00 -28.06 6.05
N GLU A 80 -2.12 -28.68 5.65
CA GLU A 80 -3.39 -28.49 6.35
C GLU A 80 -3.28 -28.94 7.80
N ASN A 81 -3.80 -28.14 8.74
CA ASN A 81 -3.86 -28.55 10.13
C ASN A 81 -4.73 -29.81 10.25
N LEU A 82 -4.26 -30.79 10.99
CA LEU A 82 -4.95 -32.06 11.19
C LEU A 82 -5.31 -32.23 12.67
N ASP A 83 -6.58 -32.40 12.93
CA ASP A 83 -7.10 -32.73 14.25
C ASP A 83 -7.45 -34.22 14.32
N LEU A 84 -6.89 -34.94 15.30
CA LEU A 84 -7.09 -36.37 15.48
C LEU A 84 -7.57 -36.67 16.91
N ALA A 85 -8.79 -37.14 17.05
CA ALA A 85 -9.29 -37.60 18.34
C ALA A 85 -8.69 -38.95 18.70
N ILE A 86 -8.13 -39.05 19.88
CA ILE A 86 -7.52 -40.29 20.39
C ILE A 86 -8.01 -40.60 21.81
N ARG A 87 -8.00 -41.87 22.14
CA ARG A 87 -8.19 -42.37 23.53
C ARG A 87 -6.91 -43.02 24.00
N VAL A 88 -6.37 -42.51 25.10
CA VAL A 88 -5.18 -43.02 25.77
C VAL A 88 -5.61 -43.92 26.92
N ASP A 89 -5.13 -45.15 26.90
CA ASP A 89 -5.26 -46.12 28.00
C ASP A 89 -3.91 -46.23 28.75
N LYS A 90 -3.69 -47.29 29.52
CA LYS A 90 -2.47 -47.51 30.31
C LYS A 90 -1.20 -47.88 29.48
N MET A 91 -1.31 -47.99 28.16
CA MET A 91 -0.19 -48.34 27.28
C MET A 91 0.08 -47.21 26.26
N VAL A 92 1.30 -47.15 25.75
CA VAL A 92 1.68 -46.23 24.69
C VAL A 92 0.92 -46.58 23.40
N LYS A 93 0.05 -45.71 22.93
CA LYS A 93 -0.69 -45.88 21.69
C LYS A 93 0.20 -45.49 20.50
N ASN A 94 0.41 -46.44 19.61
CA ASN A 94 1.12 -46.16 18.36
C ASN A 94 0.13 -45.82 17.23
N LEU A 95 0.22 -44.61 16.71
CA LEU A 95 -0.62 -44.12 15.62
C LEU A 95 -0.06 -44.54 14.23
N ASN A 96 1.09 -45.25 14.21
CA ASN A 96 1.83 -45.61 12.98
C ASN A 96 2.15 -44.38 12.14
N SER A 97 1.43 -44.15 11.04
CA SER A 97 1.63 -43.00 10.20
C SER A 97 0.42 -42.04 10.26
N VAL A 98 0.70 -40.81 10.63
CA VAL A 98 -0.23 -39.68 10.55
C VAL A 98 0.04 -38.95 9.25
N VAL A 99 -0.96 -38.86 8.37
CA VAL A 99 -0.81 -38.31 7.03
C VAL A 99 -1.32 -36.89 7.03
N MET A 100 -0.48 -35.92 6.72
CA MET A 100 -0.86 -34.52 6.49
C MET A 100 -0.97 -34.24 4.99
N ALA A 101 -2.05 -33.57 4.61
CA ALA A 101 -2.22 -33.07 3.27
C ALA A 101 -1.45 -31.76 3.08
N PRO A 102 -0.82 -31.51 1.91
CA PRO A 102 -0.32 -30.19 1.59
C PRO A 102 -1.46 -29.18 1.65
N ASP A 103 -1.24 -28.07 2.32
CA ASP A 103 -2.21 -26.98 2.34
C ASP A 103 -2.15 -26.28 0.98
N VAL A 104 -3.14 -26.55 0.16
CA VAL A 104 -3.29 -25.89 -1.15
C VAL A 104 -3.57 -24.39 -0.99
N GLN A 105 -4.08 -23.99 0.18
CA GLN A 105 -4.26 -22.61 0.57
C GLN A 105 -3.02 -22.00 1.23
N TYR A 106 -2.07 -22.79 1.70
CA TYR A 106 -0.83 -22.28 2.30
C TYR A 106 -0.01 -21.42 1.32
N VAL A 107 -0.08 -21.73 0.03
CA VAL A 107 0.44 -20.85 -1.03
C VAL A 107 -0.34 -19.51 -1.06
N ILE A 108 -1.47 -19.42 -0.35
CA ILE A 108 -2.45 -18.33 -0.38
C ILE A 108 -2.62 -17.68 1.01
N ASP A 109 -2.43 -18.43 2.11
CA ASP A 109 -2.78 -17.99 3.47
C ASP A 109 -1.56 -17.79 4.36
N ASP A 110 -1.02 -16.58 4.35
CA ASP A 110 -0.32 -16.02 5.51
C ASP A 110 -1.21 -14.93 6.12
N ALA A 111 -2.03 -15.33 7.10
CA ALA A 111 -2.91 -14.40 7.81
C ALA A 111 -2.12 -13.47 8.74
N VAL A 112 -2.26 -12.17 8.57
CA VAL A 112 -1.39 -11.20 9.21
C VAL A 112 -2.09 -9.93 9.66
N PHE A 113 -1.66 -9.42 10.79
CA PHE A 113 -2.16 -8.19 11.41
C PHE A 113 -1.30 -6.99 11.07
N ALA A 114 -1.91 -6.00 10.42
CA ALA A 114 -1.21 -4.78 10.06
C ALA A 114 -1.98 -3.53 10.45
N GLU A 115 -1.29 -2.60 11.05
CA GLU A 115 -1.69 -1.21 11.10
C GLU A 115 -0.92 -0.45 10.01
N PHE A 116 -1.67 0.14 9.06
CA PHE A 116 -1.08 0.94 8.01
C PHE A 116 -1.49 2.38 8.12
N ASP A 117 -0.48 3.21 8.07
CA ASP A 117 -0.58 4.59 7.67
C ASP A 117 0.40 4.80 6.51
N SER A 118 -0.06 4.53 5.27
CA SER A 118 0.76 4.82 4.10
C SER A 118 0.38 6.18 3.58
N ASP A 119 1.22 7.11 3.84
CA ASP A 119 0.87 8.48 3.71
C ASP A 119 1.30 9.17 2.44
N THR A 120 1.99 8.51 1.57
CA THR A 120 2.42 9.15 0.34
C THR A 120 2.59 8.14 -0.77
N ALA A 121 1.84 8.31 -1.84
CA ALA A 121 2.07 7.62 -3.10
C ALA A 121 3.43 7.98 -3.74
N ALA A 122 4.12 8.99 -3.23
CA ALA A 122 5.39 9.46 -3.75
C ALA A 122 6.59 9.20 -2.84
N ASP A 123 6.40 9.05 -1.52
CA ASP A 123 7.49 9.13 -0.54
C ASP A 123 7.73 7.85 0.28
N GLY A 124 7.38 6.73 -0.27
CA GLY A 124 7.71 5.44 0.33
C GLY A 124 6.69 4.97 1.36
N GLN A 125 6.42 3.72 1.26
CA GLN A 125 5.51 2.99 2.13
C GLN A 125 6.23 2.66 3.43
N SER A 126 5.55 2.90 4.55
CA SER A 126 5.89 2.18 5.77
C SER A 126 5.67 0.69 5.51
N LEU A 127 6.55 -0.12 6.08
CA LEU A 127 6.47 -1.56 5.94
C LEU A 127 5.08 -2.04 6.35
N PRO A 128 4.40 -2.83 5.52
CA PRO A 128 3.23 -3.52 5.97
C PRO A 128 3.58 -4.34 7.20
N SER A 129 2.82 -4.21 8.26
CA SER A 129 2.87 -5.16 9.36
C SER A 129 2.39 -6.57 8.90
N SER A 130 1.86 -6.69 7.67
CA SER A 130 1.76 -7.93 6.93
C SER A 130 3.09 -8.69 6.82
N LEU A 131 4.21 -8.01 6.80
CA LEU A 131 5.51 -8.66 6.88
C LEU A 131 5.85 -9.16 8.29
N SER A 132 5.30 -8.57 9.34
CA SER A 132 5.62 -8.94 10.73
C SER A 132 4.99 -10.23 11.20
N SER A 133 3.94 -10.68 10.58
CA SER A 133 3.24 -11.91 10.89
C SER A 133 3.30 -12.93 9.75
N SER A 134 4.07 -12.64 8.70
CA SER A 134 4.42 -13.62 7.70
C SER A 134 5.12 -14.82 8.36
N LYS A 135 4.71 -16.03 8.01
CA LYS A 135 5.45 -17.25 8.38
C LYS A 135 6.82 -17.34 7.70
N ASP A 136 7.07 -16.46 6.73
CA ASP A 136 8.38 -16.30 6.11
C ASP A 136 9.36 -15.70 7.13
N VAL A 137 10.42 -16.45 7.45
CA VAL A 137 11.42 -16.10 8.47
C VAL A 137 12.08 -14.75 8.18
N PHE A 138 12.42 -14.47 6.93
CA PHE A 138 13.04 -13.20 6.55
C PHE A 138 12.08 -12.03 6.75
N ASN A 139 10.86 -12.15 6.25
CA ASN A 139 9.87 -11.07 6.36
C ASN A 139 9.50 -10.81 7.82
N ASN A 140 9.39 -11.85 8.64
CA ASN A 140 9.13 -11.71 10.07
C ASN A 140 10.24 -10.94 10.80
N ILE A 141 11.49 -11.30 10.55
CA ILE A 141 12.65 -10.62 11.16
C ILE A 141 12.81 -9.21 10.60
N ALA A 142 12.68 -9.02 9.29
CA ALA A 142 12.80 -7.72 8.64
C ALA A 142 11.70 -6.73 9.07
N SER A 143 10.58 -7.21 9.57
CA SER A 143 9.47 -6.38 10.07
C SER A 143 9.68 -5.87 11.49
N TYR A 144 10.63 -6.43 12.25
CA TYR A 144 10.98 -5.91 13.56
C TYR A 144 11.63 -4.54 13.42
N LYS A 145 11.04 -3.53 14.08
CA LYS A 145 11.51 -2.14 13.98
C LYS A 145 11.43 -1.43 15.32
N PHE A 146 12.44 -0.62 15.63
CA PHE A 146 12.42 0.30 16.75
C PHE A 146 11.77 1.64 16.43
N SER A 147 11.68 1.99 15.13
CA SER A 147 11.10 3.23 14.61
C SER A 147 10.40 2.95 13.30
N GLU A 148 9.68 3.93 12.77
CA GLU A 148 9.13 3.84 11.42
C GLU A 148 10.26 3.63 10.42
N MET A 149 10.16 2.56 9.66
CA MET A 149 11.13 2.18 8.65
C MET A 149 10.42 1.98 7.32
N ARG A 150 10.92 2.59 6.27
CA ARG A 150 10.45 2.40 4.90
C ARG A 150 11.18 1.20 4.30
N PHE A 151 10.44 0.24 3.82
CA PHE A 151 11.00 -0.97 3.27
C PHE A 151 10.25 -1.38 2.01
N ASN A 152 10.97 -1.58 0.93
CA ASN A 152 10.45 -2.16 -0.30
C ASN A 152 10.98 -3.58 -0.41
N VAL A 153 10.09 -4.56 -0.52
CA VAL A 153 10.47 -5.96 -0.71
C VAL A 153 11.42 -6.07 -1.90
N ARG A 154 12.66 -6.53 -1.68
CA ARG A 154 13.71 -6.62 -2.70
C ARG A 154 13.97 -5.30 -3.45
N GLY A 155 13.65 -4.15 -2.86
CA GLY A 155 13.78 -2.83 -3.48
C GLY A 155 12.75 -2.51 -4.57
N TYR A 156 11.75 -3.36 -4.79
CA TYR A 156 10.73 -3.12 -5.81
C TYR A 156 9.80 -1.97 -5.43
N ASP A 157 9.39 -1.21 -6.45
CA ASP A 157 8.32 -0.22 -6.30
C ASP A 157 6.99 -0.92 -5.95
N SER A 158 6.15 -0.25 -5.17
CA SER A 158 4.88 -0.78 -4.69
C SER A 158 3.88 -1.15 -5.80
N GLN A 159 4.04 -0.60 -6.99
CA GLN A 159 3.23 -0.96 -8.16
C GLN A 159 3.39 -2.44 -8.56
N TYR A 160 4.50 -3.08 -8.17
CA TYR A 160 4.76 -4.50 -8.42
C TYR A 160 4.15 -5.44 -7.38
N SER A 161 3.57 -4.91 -6.31
CA SER A 161 2.81 -5.65 -5.32
C SER A 161 1.32 -5.58 -5.63
N SER A 162 0.61 -6.71 -5.55
CA SER A 162 -0.83 -6.78 -5.82
C SER A 162 -1.61 -6.75 -4.52
N ILE A 163 -2.53 -5.79 -4.40
CA ILE A 163 -3.35 -5.60 -3.22
C ILE A 163 -4.81 -5.89 -3.56
N TYR A 164 -5.37 -6.86 -2.86
CA TYR A 164 -6.76 -7.27 -3.01
C TYR A 164 -7.57 -6.96 -1.75
N LEU A 165 -8.84 -6.69 -1.96
CA LEU A 165 -9.86 -6.63 -0.91
C LEU A 165 -11.00 -7.57 -1.33
N ASN A 166 -11.27 -8.59 -0.51
CA ASN A 166 -12.28 -9.61 -0.78
C ASN A 166 -12.18 -10.20 -2.21
N GLY A 167 -10.95 -10.43 -2.71
CA GLY A 167 -10.70 -11.02 -4.03
C GLY A 167 -10.75 -10.04 -5.22
N ILE A 168 -10.94 -8.75 -5.01
CA ILE A 168 -10.84 -7.71 -6.06
C ILE A 168 -9.53 -6.93 -5.90
N ARG A 169 -8.80 -6.75 -6.99
CA ARG A 169 -7.57 -5.95 -7.01
C ARG A 169 -7.89 -4.45 -6.90
N PHE A 170 -7.29 -3.77 -5.90
CA PHE A 170 -7.52 -2.36 -5.59
C PHE A 170 -6.34 -1.43 -5.87
N ASN A 171 -5.22 -1.94 -6.40
CA ASN A 171 -4.14 -1.05 -6.83
C ASN A 171 -4.71 0.12 -7.64
N ASP A 172 -4.19 1.31 -7.43
CA ASP A 172 -4.66 2.52 -8.12
C ASP A 172 -4.57 2.37 -9.64
N ALA A 173 -5.62 2.74 -10.36
CA ALA A 173 -5.74 2.52 -11.79
C ALA A 173 -4.76 3.36 -12.62
N MET A 174 -4.34 4.51 -12.10
CA MET A 174 -3.53 5.49 -12.82
C MET A 174 -2.04 5.36 -12.51
N THR A 175 -1.72 4.88 -11.31
CA THR A 175 -0.36 4.83 -10.78
C THR A 175 0.14 3.43 -10.45
N GLY A 176 -0.76 2.44 -10.31
CA GLY A 176 -0.45 1.08 -9.89
C GLY A 176 -0.15 0.92 -8.39
N TYR A 177 -0.09 1.99 -7.61
CA TYR A 177 0.27 1.93 -6.20
C TYR A 177 -0.80 1.28 -5.31
N GLY A 178 -0.36 0.75 -4.17
CA GLY A 178 -1.25 0.15 -3.18
C GLY A 178 -2.17 1.18 -2.50
N PRO A 179 -3.46 0.86 -2.29
CA PRO A 179 -4.49 1.81 -1.85
C PRO A 179 -4.70 1.82 -0.33
N TRP A 180 -3.66 1.68 0.46
CA TRP A 180 -3.74 1.46 1.90
C TRP A 180 -4.50 2.55 2.67
N SER A 181 -4.48 3.79 2.18
CA SER A 181 -5.21 4.92 2.76
C SER A 181 -6.72 4.74 2.77
N LEU A 182 -7.28 3.94 1.83
CA LEU A 182 -8.74 3.78 1.68
C LEU A 182 -9.43 3.09 2.85
N TRP A 183 -8.69 2.26 3.61
CA TRP A 183 -9.18 1.53 4.78
C TRP A 183 -8.31 1.71 6.01
N SER A 184 -7.52 2.75 6.03
CA SER A 184 -6.63 3.07 7.13
C SER A 184 -7.44 3.32 8.43
N GLY A 185 -6.94 2.79 9.55
CA GLY A 185 -7.63 2.87 10.85
C GLY A 185 -8.70 1.80 11.11
N LEU A 186 -9.02 0.94 10.16
CA LEU A 186 -10.02 -0.13 10.28
C LEU A 186 -9.40 -1.49 10.66
N ASN A 187 -8.46 -1.51 11.59
CA ASN A 187 -7.61 -2.65 11.89
C ASN A 187 -8.34 -3.95 12.20
N ASP A 188 -9.49 -3.89 12.90
CA ASP A 188 -10.26 -5.10 13.20
C ASP A 188 -10.94 -5.68 11.95
N ALA A 189 -11.39 -4.82 11.05
CA ALA A 189 -12.04 -5.23 9.79
C ALA A 189 -11.03 -5.73 8.75
N THR A 190 -9.79 -5.20 8.79
CA THR A 190 -8.72 -5.55 7.84
C THR A 190 -7.71 -6.54 8.41
N ARG A 191 -8.02 -7.15 9.55
CA ARG A 191 -7.13 -8.04 10.28
C ARG A 191 -6.87 -9.36 9.55
N ASN A 192 -7.89 -9.92 8.89
CA ASN A 192 -7.76 -11.16 8.17
C ASN A 192 -7.15 -10.89 6.78
N GLN A 193 -5.89 -11.28 6.63
CA GLN A 193 -5.12 -11.06 5.40
C GLN A 193 -4.42 -12.34 4.97
N GLU A 194 -4.40 -12.54 3.67
CA GLU A 194 -3.67 -13.60 2.98
C GLU A 194 -2.51 -12.97 2.22
N ASN A 195 -1.30 -13.44 2.45
CA ASN A 195 -0.11 -12.85 1.83
C ASN A 195 0.72 -13.92 1.12
N THR A 196 1.17 -13.60 -0.08
CA THR A 196 2.18 -14.37 -0.80
C THR A 196 3.39 -13.51 -1.08
N ALA A 197 4.58 -14.00 -0.80
CA ALA A 197 5.80 -13.23 -0.98
C ALA A 197 6.43 -13.47 -2.36
N GLY A 198 6.93 -12.39 -2.97
CA GLY A 198 7.73 -12.45 -4.20
C GLY A 198 6.98 -13.03 -5.39
N LEU A 199 7.57 -14.02 -6.06
CA LEU A 199 7.03 -14.61 -7.28
C LEU A 199 6.00 -15.73 -7.04
N ARG A 200 5.70 -16.08 -5.79
CA ARG A 200 4.72 -17.11 -5.48
C ARG A 200 3.34 -16.76 -6.02
N SER A 201 2.58 -17.79 -6.36
CA SER A 201 1.24 -17.63 -6.94
C SER A 201 0.20 -17.36 -5.86
N SER A 202 -0.75 -16.47 -6.15
CA SER A 202 -1.96 -16.28 -5.36
C SER A 202 -3.15 -17.03 -5.98
N GLY A 203 -4.27 -17.11 -5.26
CA GLY A 203 -5.51 -17.69 -5.79
C GLY A 203 -6.41 -16.68 -6.51
N TYR A 204 -5.97 -15.45 -6.69
CA TYR A 204 -6.81 -14.34 -7.16
C TYR A 204 -6.44 -13.84 -8.56
N GLY A 205 -5.28 -14.22 -9.08
CA GLY A 205 -4.77 -13.79 -10.38
C GLY A 205 -3.31 -14.15 -10.58
N ILE A 206 -2.75 -13.73 -11.70
CA ILE A 206 -1.30 -13.80 -11.97
C ILE A 206 -0.69 -12.45 -11.60
N ASP A 207 -0.22 -12.38 -10.37
CA ASP A 207 0.19 -11.14 -9.71
C ASP A 207 1.59 -10.68 -10.10
N GLY A 208 1.98 -9.48 -9.62
CA GLY A 208 3.30 -8.90 -9.80
C GLY A 208 4.43 -9.66 -9.08
N ILE A 209 5.65 -9.14 -9.19
CA ILE A 209 6.87 -9.73 -8.60
C ILE A 209 7.08 -9.38 -7.14
N GLY A 210 6.37 -8.37 -6.62
CA GLY A 210 6.47 -7.89 -5.24
C GLY A 210 5.62 -8.64 -4.22
N GLY A 211 4.88 -9.67 -4.68
CA GLY A 211 3.96 -10.44 -3.84
C GLY A 211 2.52 -9.92 -3.87
N THR A 212 1.67 -10.60 -3.13
CA THR A 212 0.22 -10.34 -3.09
C THR A 212 -0.25 -10.25 -1.65
N THR A 213 -1.14 -9.32 -1.38
CA THR A 213 -1.91 -9.25 -0.13
C THR A 213 -3.38 -9.20 -0.46
N ASN A 214 -4.18 -10.13 0.08
CA ASN A 214 -5.63 -10.06 0.03
C ASN A 214 -6.19 -9.80 1.44
N VAL A 215 -6.97 -8.75 1.59
CA VAL A 215 -7.66 -8.40 2.83
C VAL A 215 -9.06 -8.99 2.79
N ASN A 216 -9.39 -9.90 3.71
CA ASN A 216 -10.71 -10.50 3.85
C ASN A 216 -11.57 -9.69 4.84
N ALA A 217 -12.26 -8.67 4.35
CA ALA A 217 -13.08 -7.76 5.14
C ALA A 217 -14.57 -8.09 5.00
N ARG A 218 -14.98 -9.34 5.33
CA ARG A 218 -16.38 -9.78 5.37
C ARG A 218 -16.84 -10.05 6.80
N ALA A 219 -18.13 -9.95 7.07
CA ALA A 219 -18.67 -10.11 8.41
C ALA A 219 -18.29 -11.46 9.06
N SER A 220 -18.34 -12.56 8.27
CA SER A 220 -17.98 -13.90 8.75
C SER A 220 -16.51 -14.08 9.07
N GLN A 221 -15.64 -13.22 8.53
CA GLN A 221 -14.19 -13.28 8.73
C GLN A 221 -13.72 -12.47 9.95
N MET A 222 -14.59 -11.64 10.50
CA MET A 222 -14.27 -10.90 11.72
C MET A 222 -14.47 -11.76 12.97
N ARG A 223 -13.55 -11.65 13.92
CA ARG A 223 -13.65 -12.34 15.20
C ARG A 223 -14.92 -11.89 15.94
N LYS A 224 -15.79 -12.86 16.29
CA LYS A 224 -17.04 -12.64 17.03
C LYS A 224 -16.80 -11.87 18.34
N GLY A 225 -17.71 -10.93 18.63
CA GLY A 225 -17.75 -10.19 19.88
C GLY A 225 -17.61 -8.70 19.72
N PHE A 226 -17.71 -8.00 20.82
CA PHE A 226 -17.51 -6.56 20.92
C PHE A 226 -16.06 -6.26 21.32
N ARG A 227 -15.46 -5.26 20.70
CA ARG A 227 -14.13 -4.74 21.03
C ARG A 227 -14.12 -3.23 21.03
N ALA A 228 -13.44 -2.68 22.01
CA ALA A 228 -13.10 -1.27 22.06
C ALA A 228 -11.62 -1.11 22.36
N SER A 229 -10.95 -0.21 21.70
CA SER A 229 -9.54 0.08 21.95
C SER A 229 -9.32 1.60 21.96
N VAL A 230 -8.45 2.03 22.86
CA VAL A 230 -7.96 3.41 22.95
C VAL A 230 -6.44 3.31 22.98
N VAL A 231 -5.80 4.07 22.12
CA VAL A 231 -4.33 4.10 22.01
C VAL A 231 -3.88 5.56 22.10
N ASN A 232 -2.89 5.81 22.93
CA ASN A 232 -2.14 7.07 22.95
C ASN A 232 -0.73 6.77 22.49
N GLY A 233 -0.30 7.45 21.45
CA GLY A 233 1.00 7.25 20.82
C GLY A 233 1.73 8.56 20.57
N ASN A 234 2.91 8.46 20.01
CA ASN A 234 3.75 9.60 19.66
C ASN A 234 4.16 9.58 18.17
N SER A 235 3.35 8.94 17.31
CA SER A 235 3.55 8.98 15.86
C SER A 235 2.81 10.18 15.23
N MET A 236 2.35 10.07 13.99
CA MET A 236 1.65 11.15 13.28
C MET A 236 0.33 11.56 13.96
N TYR A 237 -0.30 10.67 14.71
CA TYR A 237 -1.45 10.97 15.57
C TYR A 237 -1.15 10.60 17.02
N ARG A 238 -1.71 11.35 17.96
CA ARG A 238 -1.54 11.13 19.41
C ARG A 238 -2.62 10.24 20.00
N PHE A 239 -3.82 10.34 19.50
CA PHE A 239 -5.00 9.66 20.01
C PHE A 239 -5.64 8.82 18.92
N ARG A 240 -5.98 7.58 19.27
CA ARG A 240 -6.79 6.68 18.46
C ARG A 240 -7.82 6.01 19.34
N ALA A 241 -9.08 5.99 18.88
CA ALA A 241 -10.12 5.16 19.45
C ALA A 241 -10.75 4.32 18.34
N MET A 242 -11.09 3.07 18.66
CA MET A 242 -11.78 2.18 17.74
C MET A 242 -12.80 1.35 18.51
N VAL A 243 -13.99 1.17 17.91
CA VAL A 243 -15.04 0.29 18.40
C VAL A 243 -15.44 -0.64 17.25
N SER A 244 -15.52 -1.92 17.52
CA SER A 244 -15.96 -2.92 16.55
C SER A 244 -16.84 -3.99 17.19
N TYR A 245 -17.76 -4.51 16.37
CA TYR A 245 -18.64 -5.62 16.75
C TYR A 245 -18.79 -6.56 15.58
N ALA A 246 -18.77 -7.86 15.84
CA ALA A 246 -19.09 -8.90 14.91
C ALA A 246 -19.98 -9.95 15.56
N SER A 247 -21.08 -10.31 14.91
CA SER A 247 -22.02 -11.33 15.41
C SER A 247 -21.43 -12.74 15.33
N GLY A 248 -20.44 -12.97 14.47
CA GLY A 248 -20.12 -14.30 13.96
C GLY A 248 -21.25 -14.85 13.10
N LEU A 249 -21.13 -16.10 12.66
CA LEU A 249 -22.19 -16.79 11.94
C LEU A 249 -23.29 -17.20 12.92
N LEU A 250 -24.52 -16.75 12.68
CA LEU A 250 -25.72 -17.08 13.45
C LEU A 250 -26.38 -18.33 12.88
N ASP A 251 -27.18 -19.04 13.68
CA ASP A 251 -27.86 -20.29 13.31
C ASP A 251 -28.79 -20.11 12.09
N ASN A 252 -29.31 -18.91 11.89
CA ASN A 252 -30.12 -18.57 10.73
C ASN A 252 -29.30 -18.21 9.49
N GLY A 253 -27.97 -18.39 9.50
CA GLY A 253 -27.05 -18.15 8.41
C GLY A 253 -26.71 -16.67 8.17
N TRP A 254 -27.10 -15.75 9.05
CA TRP A 254 -26.68 -14.35 8.98
C TRP A 254 -25.36 -14.11 9.71
N SER A 255 -24.55 -13.18 9.18
CA SER A 255 -23.43 -12.56 9.90
C SER A 255 -23.47 -11.06 9.63
N TYR A 256 -23.19 -10.26 10.65
CA TYR A 256 -23.05 -8.83 10.49
C TYR A 256 -21.91 -8.30 11.37
N ALA A 257 -21.22 -7.30 10.85
CA ALA A 257 -20.11 -6.68 11.53
C ALA A 257 -20.04 -5.20 11.21
N PHE A 258 -19.58 -4.41 12.17
CA PHE A 258 -19.30 -3.00 11.97
C PHE A 258 -18.06 -2.60 12.78
N SER A 259 -17.36 -1.59 12.29
CA SER A 259 -16.25 -0.96 12.98
C SER A 259 -16.26 0.53 12.72
N PHE A 260 -15.94 1.29 13.74
CA PHE A 260 -15.73 2.73 13.65
C PHE A 260 -14.46 3.10 14.38
N SER A 261 -13.64 3.96 13.80
CA SER A 261 -12.43 4.46 14.42
C SER A 261 -12.23 5.95 14.20
N THR A 262 -11.48 6.58 15.09
CA THR A 262 -10.97 7.92 14.93
C THR A 262 -9.48 7.96 15.28
N ARG A 263 -8.72 8.75 14.54
CA ARG A 263 -7.32 9.05 14.80
C ARG A 263 -7.15 10.55 14.77
N GLN A 264 -6.69 11.09 15.88
CA GLN A 264 -6.58 12.53 16.09
C GLN A 264 -5.17 12.88 16.54
N GLY A 265 -4.59 13.89 15.90
CA GLY A 265 -3.27 14.41 16.25
C GLY A 265 -3.16 15.86 15.85
N GLY A 266 -2.93 16.75 16.82
CA GLY A 266 -2.48 18.09 16.54
C GLY A 266 -1.01 18.10 16.15
N ASN A 267 -0.38 19.27 16.06
CA ASN A 267 1.04 19.40 15.80
C ASN A 267 1.84 18.44 16.68
N SER A 268 2.54 17.53 16.03
CA SER A 268 3.34 16.50 16.67
C SER A 268 4.80 16.99 16.82
N TYR A 269 5.75 16.29 16.20
CA TYR A 269 7.16 16.68 16.17
C TYR A 269 7.43 17.78 15.15
N VAL A 270 6.63 17.79 14.08
CA VAL A 270 6.76 18.68 12.93
C VAL A 270 5.63 19.67 12.98
N ASP A 271 5.97 20.95 12.98
CA ASP A 271 4.97 22.02 12.98
C ASP A 271 4.04 21.92 11.76
N GLY A 272 2.74 22.14 12.01
CA GLY A 272 1.70 22.10 10.99
C GLY A 272 1.36 20.71 10.46
N VAL A 273 2.00 19.65 10.94
CA VAL A 273 1.62 18.27 10.65
C VAL A 273 0.60 17.83 11.69
N TYR A 274 -0.65 17.86 11.30
CA TYR A 274 -1.79 17.38 12.08
C TYR A 274 -2.48 16.24 11.35
N TYR A 275 -3.30 15.50 12.08
CA TYR A 275 -3.99 14.33 11.56
C TYR A 275 -5.42 14.23 12.13
N ASN A 276 -6.43 14.32 11.26
CA ASN A 276 -7.83 14.18 11.59
C ASN A 276 -8.41 13.11 10.67
N ALA A 277 -8.58 11.91 11.19
CA ALA A 277 -9.06 10.80 10.39
C ALA A 277 -10.14 10.00 11.12
N TYR A 278 -11.08 9.51 10.34
CA TYR A 278 -12.09 8.56 10.77
C TYR A 278 -12.00 7.32 9.89
N GLY A 279 -12.51 6.22 10.40
CA GLY A 279 -12.68 5.00 9.63
C GLY A 279 -14.06 4.41 9.95
N TYR A 280 -14.76 3.94 8.94
CA TYR A 280 -16.01 3.23 9.11
C TYR A 280 -16.07 1.99 8.23
N PHE A 281 -16.67 0.95 8.78
CA PHE A 281 -16.86 -0.34 8.13
C PHE A 281 -18.19 -0.93 8.54
N ALA A 282 -18.92 -1.48 7.58
CA ALA A 282 -20.12 -2.27 7.81
C ALA A 282 -20.15 -3.44 6.81
N SER A 283 -20.42 -4.64 7.28
CA SER A 283 -20.60 -5.81 6.43
C SER A 283 -21.76 -6.66 6.92
N VAL A 284 -22.58 -7.10 5.99
CA VAL A 284 -23.68 -8.04 6.22
C VAL A 284 -23.53 -9.20 5.26
N GLU A 285 -23.60 -10.41 5.78
CA GLU A 285 -23.42 -11.65 5.01
C GLU A 285 -24.56 -12.62 5.32
N LYS A 286 -25.01 -13.32 4.29
CA LYS A 286 -26.03 -14.36 4.39
C LYS A 286 -25.58 -15.63 3.72
N ARG A 287 -25.58 -16.74 4.47
CA ARG A 287 -25.49 -18.11 3.94
C ARG A 287 -26.87 -18.69 3.77
N PHE A 288 -27.11 -19.41 2.66
CA PHE A 288 -28.39 -20.02 2.34
C PHE A 288 -28.22 -21.22 1.42
N GLY A 289 -29.32 -21.94 1.16
CA GLY A 289 -29.29 -23.12 0.30
C GLY A 289 -28.46 -24.27 0.88
N GLY A 290 -28.54 -24.54 2.20
CA GLY A 290 -27.74 -25.55 2.87
C GLY A 290 -26.25 -25.17 2.92
N ASP A 291 -25.98 -23.89 3.17
CA ASP A 291 -24.64 -23.26 3.23
C ASP A 291 -23.85 -23.26 1.92
N ARG A 292 -24.48 -23.69 0.82
CA ARG A 292 -23.83 -23.69 -0.51
C ARG A 292 -23.68 -22.31 -1.12
N HIS A 293 -24.48 -21.35 -0.70
CA HIS A 293 -24.47 -19.98 -1.20
C HIS A 293 -24.10 -19.01 -0.08
N ASN A 294 -23.27 -18.04 -0.42
CA ASN A 294 -22.88 -16.96 0.46
C ASN A 294 -23.00 -15.63 -0.31
N LEU A 295 -23.71 -14.67 0.24
CA LEU A 295 -23.83 -13.32 -0.31
C LEU A 295 -23.44 -12.31 0.76
N ALA A 296 -22.47 -11.45 0.48
CA ALA A 296 -21.99 -10.43 1.41
C ALA A 296 -22.02 -9.05 0.76
N LEU A 297 -22.56 -8.07 1.47
CA LEU A 297 -22.44 -6.65 1.18
C LEU A 297 -21.51 -6.02 2.17
N THR A 298 -20.48 -5.30 1.69
CA THR A 298 -19.48 -4.61 2.51
C THR A 298 -19.38 -3.15 2.09
N ILE A 299 -19.37 -2.24 3.05
CA ILE A 299 -19.18 -0.81 2.85
C ILE A 299 -18.08 -0.34 3.80
N LEU A 300 -17.11 0.40 3.29
CA LEU A 300 -16.03 0.95 4.10
C LEU A 300 -15.49 2.26 3.53
N GLY A 301 -14.83 3.03 4.39
CA GLY A 301 -14.14 4.26 4.01
C GLY A 301 -13.36 4.85 5.16
N ALA A 302 -12.39 5.69 4.83
CA ALA A 302 -11.48 6.32 5.78
C ALA A 302 -11.28 7.81 5.45
N PRO A 303 -12.30 8.69 5.69
CA PRO A 303 -12.11 10.12 5.49
C PRO A 303 -10.96 10.64 6.34
N THR A 304 -10.06 11.38 5.70
CA THR A 304 -8.82 11.84 6.34
C THR A 304 -8.48 13.25 5.85
N GLU A 305 -8.26 14.15 6.80
CA GLU A 305 -7.63 15.45 6.58
C GLU A 305 -6.32 15.52 7.37
N ARG A 306 -5.23 15.95 6.74
CA ARG A 306 -3.93 16.05 7.40
C ARG A 306 -3.04 17.11 6.78
N GLY A 307 -2.26 17.77 7.64
CA GLY A 307 -1.16 18.61 7.23
C GLY A 307 0.04 17.77 6.77
N ALA A 308 0.62 18.12 5.61
CA ALA A 308 1.76 17.43 5.07
C ALA A 308 3.08 18.10 5.45
N GLN A 309 4.11 17.31 5.64
CA GLN A 309 5.49 17.76 5.74
C GLN A 309 6.11 17.80 4.34
N GLN A 310 7.04 18.71 4.12
CA GLN A 310 7.91 18.72 2.96
C GLN A 310 9.37 18.77 3.43
N ALA A 311 10.21 18.02 2.76
CA ALA A 311 11.65 18.10 2.98
C ALA A 311 12.18 19.46 2.51
N SER A 312 13.18 19.97 3.23
CA SER A 312 13.93 21.16 2.89
C SER A 312 15.39 20.82 2.55
N THR A 313 16.23 21.82 2.38
CA THR A 313 17.67 21.63 2.16
C THR A 313 18.38 21.30 3.49
N GLN A 314 19.50 20.57 3.42
CA GLN A 314 20.32 20.31 4.61
C GLN A 314 20.77 21.62 5.28
N GLU A 315 21.11 22.65 4.47
CA GLU A 315 21.48 23.98 4.97
C GLU A 315 20.39 24.60 5.86
N ALA A 316 19.10 24.48 5.47
CA ALA A 316 18.00 25.00 6.28
C ALA A 316 17.87 24.26 7.62
N TYR A 317 18.04 22.94 7.62
CA TYR A 317 18.05 22.14 8.86
C TYR A 317 19.22 22.50 9.77
N ASP A 318 20.41 22.71 9.20
CA ASP A 318 21.63 23.07 9.96
C ASP A 318 21.53 24.48 10.56
N LEU A 319 21.03 25.45 9.79
CA LEU A 319 20.83 26.83 10.26
C LEU A 319 19.86 26.89 11.44
N LEU A 320 18.80 26.10 11.42
CA LEU A 320 17.80 26.05 12.48
C LEU A 320 18.16 25.07 13.61
N SER A 321 19.20 24.24 13.42
CA SER A 321 19.50 23.09 14.30
C SER A 321 18.25 22.23 14.57
N ASN A 322 17.40 22.06 13.54
CA ASN A 322 16.10 21.41 13.66
C ASN A 322 15.77 20.55 12.43
N ASN A 323 15.90 19.23 12.57
CA ASN A 323 15.57 18.25 11.51
C ASN A 323 14.06 18.04 11.31
N TYR A 324 13.21 18.66 12.13
CA TYR A 324 11.75 18.61 12.02
C TYR A 324 11.16 19.86 11.35
N TYR A 325 12.00 20.69 10.75
CA TYR A 325 11.58 21.89 10.05
C TYR A 325 10.63 21.55 8.88
N ASN A 326 9.56 22.35 8.75
CA ASN A 326 8.58 22.23 7.66
C ASN A 326 8.42 23.58 6.95
N PRO A 327 8.91 23.74 5.71
CA PRO A 327 8.88 25.02 5.00
C PRO A 327 7.46 25.46 4.56
N ASN A 328 6.47 24.57 4.63
CA ASN A 328 5.09 24.88 4.23
C ASN A 328 4.29 25.62 5.30
N VAL A 329 4.89 25.84 6.46
CA VAL A 329 4.18 26.31 7.65
C VAL A 329 4.53 27.76 7.95
N GLY A 330 3.55 28.50 8.41
CA GLY A 330 3.68 29.84 8.91
C GLY A 330 2.48 30.26 9.75
N LYS A 331 2.37 31.52 10.09
CA LYS A 331 1.26 32.04 10.86
C LYS A 331 0.38 32.96 10.01
N GLN A 332 -0.92 32.88 10.26
CA GLN A 332 -1.93 33.82 9.80
C GLN A 332 -2.77 34.29 11.02
N ASP A 333 -2.79 35.58 11.31
CA ASP A 333 -3.44 36.13 12.50
C ASP A 333 -3.03 35.38 13.78
N GLY A 334 -1.74 35.04 13.91
CA GLY A 334 -1.15 34.32 15.03
C GLY A 334 -1.45 32.81 15.08
N LYS A 335 -2.29 32.29 14.21
CA LYS A 335 -2.63 30.86 14.13
C LYS A 335 -1.71 30.15 13.14
N LEU A 336 -1.26 28.95 13.52
CA LEU A 336 -0.45 28.11 12.64
C LEU A 336 -1.25 27.65 11.43
N ARG A 337 -0.69 27.80 10.24
CA ARG A 337 -1.26 27.39 8.96
C ARG A 337 -0.23 26.60 8.14
N ASN A 338 -0.68 25.55 7.49
CA ASN A 338 0.10 24.75 6.55
C ASN A 338 -0.51 24.88 5.15
N SER A 339 0.30 25.22 4.14
CA SER A 339 -0.17 25.31 2.73
C SER A 339 -0.43 23.95 2.09
N ARG A 340 0.15 22.89 2.65
CA ARG A 340 0.07 21.53 2.12
C ARG A 340 -0.83 20.69 3.00
N VAL A 341 -2.09 20.55 2.59
CA VAL A 341 -3.10 19.74 3.28
C VAL A 341 -3.61 18.69 2.31
N ARG A 342 -3.70 17.46 2.77
CA ARG A 342 -4.40 16.37 2.07
C ARG A 342 -5.76 16.20 2.70
N ASP A 343 -6.79 16.19 1.86
CA ASP A 343 -8.18 15.93 2.23
C ASP A 343 -8.76 14.92 1.26
N TYR A 344 -9.07 13.72 1.77
CA TYR A 344 -9.58 12.65 0.91
C TYR A 344 -10.65 11.81 1.59
N HIS A 345 -11.62 11.39 0.80
CA HIS A 345 -12.63 10.42 1.17
C HIS A 345 -13.10 9.66 -0.06
N GLU A 346 -12.74 8.40 -0.15
CA GLU A 346 -13.06 7.50 -1.25
C GLU A 346 -13.76 6.24 -0.72
N PRO A 347 -15.08 6.27 -0.45
CA PRO A 347 -15.83 5.11 0.01
C PRO A 347 -15.84 3.99 -1.02
N ILE A 348 -15.88 2.76 -0.49
CA ILE A 348 -15.96 1.52 -1.26
C ILE A 348 -17.24 0.79 -0.88
N VAL A 349 -18.01 0.37 -1.88
CA VAL A 349 -19.14 -0.54 -1.74
C VAL A 349 -18.82 -1.82 -2.51
N MET A 350 -18.97 -2.97 -1.86
CA MET A 350 -18.66 -4.28 -2.45
C MET A 350 -19.79 -5.26 -2.26
N LEU A 351 -20.05 -6.06 -3.29
CA LEU A 351 -20.91 -7.22 -3.25
C LEU A 351 -20.07 -8.47 -3.57
N ASN A 352 -20.06 -9.44 -2.67
CA ASN A 352 -19.37 -10.72 -2.85
C ASN A 352 -20.41 -11.84 -2.88
N TYR A 353 -20.25 -12.78 -3.80
CA TYR A 353 -21.07 -13.98 -3.92
C TYR A 353 -20.18 -15.20 -4.02
N GLY A 354 -20.40 -16.16 -3.12
CA GLY A 354 -19.77 -17.47 -3.13
C GLY A 354 -20.80 -18.57 -3.42
N PHE A 355 -20.40 -19.57 -4.20
CA PHE A 355 -21.23 -20.72 -4.50
C PHE A 355 -20.43 -22.01 -4.54
N ASP A 356 -20.71 -22.92 -3.61
CA ASP A 356 -20.20 -24.28 -3.61
C ASP A 356 -21.02 -25.11 -4.60
N ILE A 357 -20.60 -25.15 -5.87
CA ILE A 357 -21.26 -25.89 -6.95
C ILE A 357 -21.28 -27.39 -6.60
N SER A 358 -20.18 -27.89 -6.09
CA SER A 358 -20.03 -29.23 -5.52
C SER A 358 -19.00 -29.21 -4.42
N SER A 359 -18.78 -30.35 -3.72
CA SER A 359 -17.69 -30.49 -2.74
C SER A 359 -16.32 -30.14 -3.30
N ASN A 360 -16.13 -30.29 -4.60
CA ASN A 360 -14.84 -30.13 -5.27
C ASN A 360 -14.77 -28.88 -6.17
N THR A 361 -15.89 -28.16 -6.35
CA THR A 361 -15.95 -27.00 -7.26
C THR A 361 -16.58 -25.82 -6.56
N LYS A 362 -15.83 -24.73 -6.46
CA LYS A 362 -16.24 -23.48 -5.81
C LYS A 362 -16.18 -22.33 -6.81
N LEU A 363 -17.17 -21.47 -6.78
CA LEU A 363 -17.26 -20.22 -7.56
C LEU A 363 -17.25 -19.06 -6.55
N ALA A 364 -16.46 -18.05 -6.82
CA ALA A 364 -16.51 -16.77 -6.13
C ALA A 364 -16.62 -15.64 -7.13
N ALA A 365 -17.55 -14.72 -6.93
CA ALA A 365 -17.70 -13.52 -7.74
C ALA A 365 -17.78 -12.31 -6.83
N ALA A 366 -17.22 -11.19 -7.28
CA ALA A 366 -17.25 -9.94 -6.54
C ALA A 366 -17.40 -8.76 -7.50
N ALA A 367 -18.15 -7.76 -7.06
CA ALA A 367 -18.24 -6.46 -7.72
C ALA A 367 -17.96 -5.36 -6.70
N SER A 368 -17.26 -4.32 -7.10
CA SER A 368 -17.01 -3.16 -6.24
C SER A 368 -17.17 -1.85 -6.99
N PHE A 369 -17.57 -0.84 -6.26
CA PHE A 369 -17.61 0.54 -6.74
C PHE A 369 -16.93 1.44 -5.71
N ARG A 370 -15.87 2.14 -6.14
CA ARG A 370 -15.16 3.17 -5.39
C ARG A 370 -15.45 4.51 -6.03
N PHE A 371 -15.74 5.50 -5.22
CA PHE A 371 -15.99 6.87 -5.66
C PHE A 371 -15.57 7.86 -4.58
N GLY A 372 -15.37 9.12 -4.93
CA GLY A 372 -15.07 10.12 -3.92
C GLY A 372 -14.11 11.19 -4.38
N LYS A 373 -13.59 11.93 -3.42
CA LYS A 373 -12.70 13.07 -3.63
C LYS A 373 -11.35 12.82 -2.98
N ASN A 374 -10.30 13.32 -3.64
CA ASN A 374 -8.94 13.31 -3.13
C ASN A 374 -8.25 14.62 -3.51
N GLY A 375 -8.16 15.54 -2.55
CA GLY A 375 -7.59 16.86 -2.69
C GLY A 375 -6.22 16.98 -2.04
N TYR A 376 -5.34 17.74 -2.67
CA TYR A 376 -4.02 18.10 -2.14
C TYR A 376 -3.75 19.58 -2.38
N SER A 377 -3.73 20.38 -1.29
CA SER A 377 -3.51 21.81 -1.40
C SER A 377 -2.05 22.19 -1.61
N ALA A 378 -1.83 23.33 -2.23
CA ALA A 378 -0.53 23.91 -2.45
C ALA A 378 -0.62 25.44 -2.56
N LEU A 379 0.42 26.14 -2.12
CA LEU A 379 0.55 27.56 -2.40
C LEU A 379 1.00 27.77 -3.85
N THR A 380 0.33 28.65 -4.56
CA THR A 380 0.73 29.12 -5.90
C THR A 380 0.79 30.64 -5.93
N TRP A 381 1.63 31.20 -6.81
CA TRP A 381 1.82 32.64 -6.92
C TRP A 381 2.18 33.06 -8.35
N THR A 382 1.96 34.32 -8.66
CA THR A 382 2.33 34.98 -9.90
C THR A 382 2.70 36.43 -9.63
N ASP A 383 3.62 37.00 -10.40
CA ASP A 383 4.04 38.42 -10.31
C ASP A 383 4.45 38.89 -8.92
N GLY A 384 4.94 38.00 -8.09
CA GLY A 384 5.41 38.27 -6.74
C GLY A 384 6.67 37.49 -6.37
N PRO A 385 7.33 37.84 -5.24
CA PRO A 385 8.45 37.09 -4.74
C PRO A 385 8.03 35.67 -4.34
N ASP A 386 8.98 34.73 -4.42
CA ASP A 386 8.75 33.38 -3.96
C ASP A 386 8.43 33.41 -2.45
N PRO A 387 7.26 32.92 -2.02
CA PRO A 387 6.85 33.00 -0.62
C PRO A 387 7.46 31.90 0.26
N ARG A 388 8.16 30.92 -0.33
CA ARG A 388 8.78 29.82 0.41
C ARG A 388 10.03 30.33 1.14
N PRO A 389 10.11 30.16 2.45
CA PRO A 389 11.28 30.63 3.20
C PRO A 389 12.57 29.93 2.79
N ASP A 390 12.51 28.64 2.43
CA ASP A 390 13.65 27.82 2.00
C ASP A 390 13.96 27.92 0.49
N TYR A 391 13.41 28.92 -0.20
CA TYR A 391 13.79 29.17 -1.59
C TYR A 391 15.29 29.45 -1.68
N TYR A 392 16.00 28.72 -2.53
CA TYR A 392 17.46 28.68 -2.53
C TYR A 392 18.13 30.05 -2.62
N ARG A 393 17.46 31.05 -3.24
CA ARG A 393 17.99 32.43 -3.32
C ARG A 393 17.92 33.21 -2.01
N TYR A 394 17.22 32.70 -0.99
CA TYR A 394 17.16 33.32 0.33
C TYR A 394 18.17 32.69 1.31
N LEU A 395 18.84 31.60 0.89
CA LEU A 395 19.79 30.88 1.72
C LEU A 395 21.22 31.44 1.58
N PRO A 396 22.05 31.37 2.63
CA PRO A 396 23.45 31.84 2.59
C PRO A 396 24.28 31.23 1.45
N SER A 397 24.09 29.95 1.18
CA SER A 397 24.81 29.22 0.12
C SER A 397 24.63 29.82 -1.28
N PHE A 398 23.48 30.45 -1.57
CA PHE A 398 23.27 31.14 -2.85
C PHE A 398 24.31 32.24 -3.06
N TYR A 399 24.53 33.08 -2.05
CA TYR A 399 25.48 34.18 -2.13
C TYR A 399 26.92 33.68 -2.15
N THR A 400 27.23 32.67 -1.32
CA THR A 400 28.58 32.06 -1.29
C THR A 400 28.92 31.37 -2.60
N ASN A 401 27.97 30.63 -3.22
CA ASN A 401 28.18 30.00 -4.52
C ASN A 401 28.32 31.05 -5.63
N ARG A 402 27.63 32.19 -5.53
CA ARG A 402 27.78 33.29 -6.48
C ARG A 402 29.20 33.85 -6.45
N ILE A 403 29.80 33.98 -5.27
CA ILE A 403 31.23 34.37 -5.10
C ILE A 403 32.13 33.38 -5.84
N LEU A 404 31.91 32.07 -5.65
CA LEU A 404 32.72 31.03 -6.28
C LEU A 404 32.58 31.01 -7.82
N GLN A 405 31.39 31.22 -8.34
CA GLN A 405 31.12 31.26 -9.78
C GLN A 405 31.72 32.49 -10.45
N LEU A 406 31.85 33.58 -9.73
CA LEU A 406 32.31 34.85 -10.22
C LEU A 406 33.81 35.08 -9.98
N SER A 407 34.55 34.12 -9.40
CA SER A 407 35.98 34.26 -9.05
C SER A 407 36.91 34.47 -10.26
N GLU A 408 36.44 34.34 -11.49
CA GLU A 408 37.22 34.60 -12.71
C GLU A 408 36.95 35.96 -13.38
N GLY A 409 36.47 36.97 -12.67
CA GLY A 409 36.21 38.27 -13.32
C GLY A 409 35.49 39.34 -12.51
N ILE A 410 35.33 39.18 -11.20
CA ILE A 410 34.61 40.17 -10.37
C ILE A 410 35.50 41.26 -9.85
N GLU A 411 35.00 42.50 -9.86
CA GLU A 411 35.56 43.60 -9.12
C GLU A 411 35.48 43.29 -7.59
N SER A 412 36.51 43.63 -6.83
CA SER A 412 36.62 43.34 -5.39
C SER A 412 35.48 43.92 -4.52
N SER A 413 34.77 44.94 -5.01
CA SER A 413 33.59 45.52 -4.35
C SER A 413 32.39 44.59 -4.32
N ASP A 414 32.20 43.76 -5.34
CA ASP A 414 31.04 42.83 -5.42
C ASP A 414 31.24 41.62 -4.50
N LEU A 415 32.46 41.17 -4.33
CA LEU A 415 32.81 40.10 -3.37
C LEU A 415 32.46 40.47 -1.92
N GLY A 416 32.72 41.70 -1.52
CA GLY A 416 32.35 42.23 -0.20
C GLY A 416 30.83 42.21 -0.01
N THR A 417 30.09 42.68 -1.01
CA THR A 417 28.63 42.74 -0.97
C THR A 417 28.00 41.33 -0.85
N TYR A 418 28.46 40.36 -1.64
CA TYR A 418 27.93 38.99 -1.55
C TYR A 418 28.27 38.31 -0.23
N ASN A 419 29.46 38.56 0.33
CA ASN A 419 29.83 38.04 1.65
C ASN A 419 28.95 38.63 2.74
N ASP A 420 28.68 39.93 2.73
CA ASP A 420 27.78 40.59 3.68
C ASP A 420 26.35 40.07 3.57
N LEU A 421 25.86 39.81 2.37
CA LEU A 421 24.53 39.21 2.13
C LEU A 421 24.47 37.78 2.65
N ALA A 422 25.50 36.96 2.46
CA ALA A 422 25.58 35.62 3.03
C ALA A 422 25.54 35.63 4.56
N LEU A 423 26.36 36.47 5.18
CA LEU A 423 26.41 36.63 6.64
C LEU A 423 25.10 37.18 7.22
N ARG A 424 24.48 38.12 6.52
CA ARG A 424 23.18 38.66 6.90
C ARG A 424 22.08 37.59 6.81
N SER A 425 21.97 36.88 5.71
CA SER A 425 21.01 35.79 5.54
C SER A 425 21.19 34.71 6.62
N MET A 426 22.43 34.28 6.86
CA MET A 426 22.76 33.33 7.92
C MET A 426 22.31 33.83 9.31
N ARG A 427 22.61 35.07 9.65
CA ARG A 427 22.21 35.68 10.93
C ARG A 427 20.70 35.74 11.05
N GLU A 428 20.00 36.21 9.99
CA GLU A 428 18.54 36.30 10.00
C GLU A 428 17.88 34.92 10.20
N TRP A 429 18.38 33.88 9.55
CA TRP A 429 17.85 32.52 9.73
C TRP A 429 18.06 31.98 11.15
N ILE A 430 19.19 32.27 11.77
CA ILE A 430 19.52 31.80 13.13
C ILE A 430 18.76 32.59 14.20
N THR A 431 18.58 33.91 14.03
CA THR A 431 18.10 34.79 15.09
C THR A 431 16.63 35.20 14.95
N ASP A 432 16.05 35.12 13.76
CA ASP A 432 14.66 35.54 13.49
C ASP A 432 13.81 34.35 13.04
N PRO A 433 13.01 33.73 13.94
CA PRO A 433 12.14 32.61 13.60
C PRO A 433 11.13 32.91 12.48
N SER A 434 10.81 34.18 12.21
CA SER A 434 9.87 34.54 11.12
C SER A 434 10.48 34.29 9.74
N LYS A 435 11.81 34.27 9.62
CA LYS A 435 12.51 34.05 8.35
C LYS A 435 12.43 32.62 7.84
N SER A 436 12.23 31.67 8.73
CA SER A 436 12.04 30.26 8.40
C SER A 436 10.56 29.86 8.24
N GLN A 437 9.63 30.79 8.35
CA GLN A 437 8.19 30.53 8.24
C GLN A 437 7.57 31.28 7.07
N MET A 438 6.48 30.72 6.51
CA MET A 438 5.67 31.41 5.53
C MET A 438 4.97 32.61 6.16
N ASP A 439 5.04 33.77 5.53
CA ASP A 439 4.40 34.99 5.98
C ASP A 439 3.02 35.17 5.31
N TYR A 440 2.01 34.42 5.82
CA TYR A 440 0.65 34.48 5.30
C TYR A 440 0.01 35.84 5.51
N ASP A 441 0.32 36.56 6.56
CA ASP A 441 -0.21 37.90 6.82
C ASP A 441 0.29 38.89 5.78
N ASN A 442 1.54 38.76 5.35
CA ASN A 442 2.08 39.58 4.28
C ASN A 442 1.47 39.23 2.92
N MET A 443 1.29 37.92 2.60
CA MET A 443 0.63 37.48 1.38
C MET A 443 -0.81 38.05 1.32
N PHE A 444 -1.55 37.97 2.41
CA PHE A 444 -2.90 38.54 2.51
C PHE A 444 -2.88 40.07 2.27
N ARG A 445 -1.96 40.78 2.93
CA ARG A 445 -1.82 42.25 2.78
C ARG A 445 -1.47 42.63 1.34
N MET A 446 -0.60 41.90 0.70
CA MET A 446 -0.24 42.15 -0.71
C MET A 446 -1.44 41.96 -1.63
N ASN A 447 -2.20 40.89 -1.48
CA ASN A 447 -3.44 40.64 -2.24
C ASN A 447 -4.48 41.72 -1.98
N TYR A 448 -4.74 42.06 -0.73
CA TYR A 448 -5.68 43.10 -0.35
C TYR A 448 -5.34 44.47 -0.96
N ASN A 449 -4.05 44.80 -1.02
CA ASN A 449 -3.61 46.04 -1.66
C ASN A 449 -3.83 46.01 -3.19
N ARG A 450 -3.72 44.86 -3.83
CA ARG A 450 -4.03 44.68 -5.26
C ARG A 450 -5.51 44.89 -5.56
N ASN A 451 -6.42 44.50 -4.68
CA ASN A 451 -7.86 44.74 -4.84
C ASN A 451 -8.18 46.24 -5.00
N LYS A 452 -7.45 47.12 -4.29
CA LYS A 452 -7.65 48.59 -4.40
C LYS A 452 -7.39 49.13 -5.82
N SER A 453 -6.58 48.45 -6.61
CA SER A 453 -6.34 48.77 -8.01
C SER A 453 -7.17 47.94 -8.99
N GLY A 454 -8.06 47.10 -8.50
CA GLY A 454 -8.86 46.16 -9.30
C GLY A 454 -8.03 45.06 -9.96
N ALA A 455 -6.81 44.80 -9.45
CA ALA A 455 -5.91 43.77 -9.99
C ALA A 455 -6.13 42.42 -9.37
N SER A 456 -5.79 41.32 -10.05
CA SER A 456 -5.87 39.97 -9.54
C SER A 456 -4.90 39.71 -8.38
N GLY A 457 -5.18 38.68 -7.57
CA GLY A 457 -4.29 38.22 -6.53
C GLY A 457 -2.90 37.81 -7.02
N ILE A 458 -1.92 37.90 -6.13
CA ILE A 458 -0.53 37.45 -6.35
C ILE A 458 -0.34 36.05 -5.78
N TYR A 459 -0.95 35.75 -4.64
CA TYR A 459 -0.84 34.49 -3.88
C TYR A 459 -2.21 33.87 -3.69
N MET A 460 -2.32 32.55 -3.80
CA MET A 460 -3.51 31.80 -3.42
C MET A 460 -3.13 30.37 -3.00
N ILE A 461 -4.01 29.69 -2.30
CA ILE A 461 -3.97 28.26 -2.08
C ILE A 461 -4.82 27.59 -3.14
N GLU A 462 -4.18 26.76 -3.98
CA GLU A 462 -4.84 25.84 -4.92
C GLU A 462 -5.12 24.50 -4.24
N GLU A 463 -6.06 23.71 -4.75
CA GLU A 463 -6.28 22.33 -4.37
C GLU A 463 -6.37 21.46 -5.62
N ARG A 464 -5.41 20.54 -5.73
CA ARG A 464 -5.30 19.60 -6.85
C ARG A 464 -6.13 18.37 -6.55
N HIS A 465 -7.12 18.10 -7.36
CA HIS A 465 -8.04 17.01 -7.19
C HIS A 465 -7.72 15.81 -8.09
N THR A 466 -7.99 14.62 -7.54
CA THR A 466 -7.93 13.32 -8.22
C THR A 466 -9.17 12.54 -7.81
N ASP A 467 -10.31 12.83 -8.43
CA ASP A 467 -11.61 12.30 -8.05
C ASP A 467 -11.95 11.07 -8.88
N GLN A 468 -12.03 9.90 -8.23
CA GLN A 468 -12.17 8.63 -8.92
C GLN A 468 -13.60 8.10 -8.94
N ARG A 469 -13.93 7.42 -10.04
CA ARG A 469 -15.08 6.50 -10.16
C ARG A 469 -14.54 5.21 -10.75
N ASP A 470 -14.46 4.17 -9.91
CA ASP A 470 -13.77 2.93 -10.22
C ASP A 470 -14.70 1.74 -9.97
N PHE A 471 -15.16 1.12 -11.03
CA PHE A 471 -15.96 -0.10 -10.99
C PHE A 471 -15.06 -1.29 -11.31
N ASN A 472 -15.09 -2.30 -10.44
CA ASN A 472 -14.35 -3.55 -10.62
C ASN A 472 -15.29 -4.74 -10.50
N PHE A 473 -15.01 -5.76 -11.29
CA PHE A 473 -15.66 -7.06 -11.24
C PHE A 473 -14.61 -8.16 -11.31
N ALA A 474 -14.75 -9.20 -10.50
CA ALA A 474 -13.94 -10.40 -10.54
C ALA A 474 -14.83 -11.64 -10.37
N ALA A 475 -14.54 -12.71 -11.12
CA ALA A 475 -15.17 -13.99 -10.93
C ALA A 475 -14.11 -15.09 -11.05
N ASN A 476 -14.04 -15.98 -10.05
CA ASN A 476 -13.03 -17.01 -9.91
C ASN A 476 -13.71 -18.36 -9.69
N ILE A 477 -13.21 -19.40 -10.34
CA ILE A 477 -13.64 -20.79 -10.15
C ILE A 477 -12.43 -21.61 -9.73
N ALA A 478 -12.63 -22.51 -8.77
CA ALA A 478 -11.63 -23.47 -8.34
C ALA A 478 -12.23 -24.87 -8.38
N HIS A 479 -11.51 -25.82 -8.99
CA HIS A 479 -11.88 -27.22 -9.04
C HIS A 479 -10.74 -28.10 -8.52
N THR A 480 -11.03 -28.91 -7.50
CA THR A 480 -10.10 -29.90 -6.94
C THR A 480 -10.39 -31.26 -7.56
N PHE A 481 -9.42 -31.82 -8.27
CA PHE A 481 -9.51 -33.14 -8.89
C PHE A 481 -9.33 -34.27 -7.85
N ARG A 482 -9.67 -35.49 -8.22
CA ARG A 482 -9.54 -36.67 -7.34
C ARG A 482 -8.08 -36.93 -6.88
N ASN A 483 -7.10 -36.56 -7.71
CA ASN A 483 -5.67 -36.65 -7.37
C ASN A 483 -5.19 -35.44 -6.53
N GLN A 484 -6.09 -34.61 -6.05
CA GLN A 484 -5.85 -33.40 -5.24
C GLN A 484 -5.11 -32.26 -6.01
N SER A 485 -4.95 -32.41 -7.32
CA SER A 485 -4.56 -31.23 -8.10
C SER A 485 -5.70 -30.22 -8.15
N VAL A 486 -5.39 -28.95 -8.31
CA VAL A 486 -6.37 -27.86 -8.31
C VAL A 486 -6.21 -27.05 -9.59
N LEU A 487 -7.30 -26.89 -10.31
CA LEU A 487 -7.40 -25.92 -11.41
C LEU A 487 -8.18 -24.71 -10.91
N ARG A 488 -7.56 -23.55 -11.02
CA ARG A 488 -8.20 -22.27 -10.76
C ARG A 488 -8.26 -21.47 -12.05
N GLY A 489 -9.27 -20.66 -12.20
CA GLY A 489 -9.39 -19.74 -13.32
C GLY A 489 -10.30 -18.60 -12.95
N GLY A 490 -10.13 -17.49 -13.63
CA GLY A 490 -10.94 -16.32 -13.35
C GLY A 490 -10.92 -15.30 -14.47
N LEU A 491 -11.81 -14.36 -14.33
CA LEU A 491 -11.89 -13.18 -15.17
C LEU A 491 -12.02 -11.95 -14.29
N THR A 492 -11.41 -10.84 -14.73
CA THR A 492 -11.55 -9.54 -14.09
C THR A 492 -11.89 -8.50 -15.13
N ALA A 493 -12.68 -7.51 -14.72
CA ALA A 493 -13.01 -6.35 -15.53
C ALA A 493 -12.94 -5.09 -14.68
N ARG A 494 -12.36 -4.02 -15.23
CA ARG A 494 -12.24 -2.72 -14.55
C ARG A 494 -12.65 -1.59 -15.48
N ILE A 495 -13.44 -0.69 -14.94
CA ILE A 495 -13.85 0.54 -15.61
C ILE A 495 -13.52 1.69 -14.66
N ASN A 496 -12.46 2.43 -14.98
CA ASN A 496 -12.08 3.59 -14.19
C ASN A 496 -12.24 4.88 -15.00
N ARG A 497 -12.73 5.92 -14.34
CA ARG A 497 -12.72 7.30 -14.82
C ARG A 497 -12.31 8.19 -13.66
N THR A 498 -11.16 8.81 -13.79
CA THR A 498 -10.60 9.73 -12.80
C THR A 498 -10.61 11.15 -13.36
N GLU A 499 -11.21 12.09 -12.64
CA GLU A 499 -11.15 13.49 -12.95
C GLU A 499 -9.95 14.13 -12.26
N TYR A 500 -9.11 14.76 -13.02
CA TYR A 500 -7.98 15.57 -12.57
C TYR A 500 -8.27 17.03 -12.85
N TYR A 501 -8.35 17.83 -11.80
CA TYR A 501 -8.57 19.27 -11.91
C TYR A 501 -7.87 20.03 -10.81
N ASP A 502 -7.70 21.34 -11.04
CA ASP A 502 -7.21 22.27 -10.04
C ASP A 502 -8.36 23.18 -9.61
N GLN A 503 -8.45 23.51 -8.33
CA GLN A 503 -9.50 24.32 -7.75
C GLN A 503 -8.90 25.42 -6.88
N VAL A 504 -9.49 26.60 -6.92
CA VAL A 504 -9.16 27.69 -5.98
C VAL A 504 -9.68 27.31 -4.60
N LYS A 505 -8.78 27.08 -3.64
CA LYS A 505 -9.16 26.74 -2.25
C LYS A 505 -9.32 27.98 -1.38
N ASP A 506 -8.38 28.94 -1.51
CA ASP A 506 -8.38 30.16 -0.70
C ASP A 506 -7.62 31.25 -1.46
N LEU A 507 -8.24 32.36 -1.68
CA LEU A 507 -7.68 33.51 -2.40
C LEU A 507 -6.72 34.36 -1.57
N LEU A 508 -6.51 34.03 -0.28
CA LEU A 508 -5.64 34.80 0.63
C LEU A 508 -5.94 36.29 0.60
N GLY A 509 -7.24 36.66 0.62
CA GLY A 509 -7.72 38.04 0.65
C GLY A 509 -7.75 38.76 -0.69
N ALA A 510 -7.48 38.07 -1.82
CA ALA A 510 -7.74 38.61 -3.13
C ALA A 510 -9.23 38.55 -3.51
N ASP A 511 -9.71 39.47 -4.36
CA ASP A 511 -11.08 39.43 -4.85
C ASP A 511 -11.28 38.35 -5.92
N TYR A 512 -10.25 38.07 -6.71
CA TYR A 512 -10.26 37.04 -7.74
C TYR A 512 -8.83 36.65 -8.16
N TRP A 513 -8.72 35.51 -8.87
CA TRP A 513 -7.52 35.06 -9.54
C TRP A 513 -7.73 35.01 -11.04
N LEU A 514 -6.68 35.29 -11.85
CA LEU A 514 -6.73 35.13 -13.29
C LEU A 514 -6.33 33.73 -13.69
N ASP A 515 -7.18 33.07 -14.48
CA ASP A 515 -6.93 31.73 -15.00
C ASP A 515 -6.01 31.76 -16.22
N VAL A 516 -4.74 32.03 -15.98
CA VAL A 516 -3.70 32.11 -17.00
C VAL A 516 -2.52 31.20 -16.64
N ASP A 517 -1.84 30.70 -17.67
CA ASP A 517 -0.60 29.97 -17.52
C ASP A 517 0.54 30.94 -17.23
N LYS A 518 0.95 31.04 -16.00
CA LYS A 518 2.00 31.95 -15.54
C LYS A 518 3.36 31.70 -16.20
N PHE A 519 3.63 30.49 -16.65
CA PHE A 519 4.88 30.14 -17.34
C PHE A 519 4.86 30.64 -18.80
N ALA A 520 3.73 30.46 -19.48
CA ALA A 520 3.55 30.99 -20.82
C ALA A 520 3.63 32.54 -20.88
N LEU A 521 3.25 33.23 -19.81
CA LEU A 521 3.41 34.68 -19.68
C LEU A 521 4.88 35.11 -19.61
N ARG A 522 5.74 34.31 -18.95
CA ARG A 522 7.16 34.64 -18.77
C ARG A 522 8.01 34.33 -19.98
N ASP A 523 7.74 33.22 -20.66
CA ASP A 523 8.59 32.66 -21.72
C ASP A 523 8.48 33.40 -23.05
N ASN A 524 7.45 34.20 -23.22
CA ASN A 524 7.24 34.96 -24.48
C ASN A 524 7.67 36.42 -24.30
N GLY A 525 8.91 36.73 -24.66
CA GLY A 525 9.39 38.13 -24.75
C GLY A 525 8.51 39.05 -25.60
N ASN A 526 7.59 38.45 -26.37
CA ASN A 526 6.45 39.10 -27.03
C ASN A 526 5.17 38.55 -26.34
N TYR A 527 4.59 39.35 -25.46
CA TYR A 527 3.33 39.04 -24.80
C TYR A 527 2.23 38.74 -25.84
N ASN A 528 1.86 37.45 -25.93
CA ASN A 528 0.69 37.02 -26.68
C ASN A 528 -0.36 36.49 -25.69
N PRO A 529 -1.41 37.27 -25.42
CA PRO A 529 -2.42 36.92 -24.45
C PRO A 529 -3.17 35.61 -24.77
N LEU A 530 -3.24 35.22 -26.05
CA LEU A 530 -3.90 33.98 -26.47
C LEU A 530 -3.14 32.76 -25.99
N LEU A 531 -1.80 32.80 -26.00
CA LEU A 531 -0.98 31.63 -25.58
C LEU A 531 -1.02 31.34 -24.07
N SER A 532 -1.22 32.40 -23.30
CA SER A 532 -1.27 32.26 -21.84
C SER A 532 -2.62 31.76 -21.27
N GLN A 533 -3.66 31.66 -22.12
CA GLN A 533 -4.98 31.25 -21.60
C GLN A 533 -5.04 29.79 -21.22
N ASN A 534 -5.49 29.50 -20.00
CA ASN A 534 -5.86 28.16 -19.60
C ASN A 534 -7.20 27.72 -20.20
N ASP A 535 -8.11 28.68 -20.43
CA ASP A 535 -9.38 28.51 -21.16
C ASP A 535 -9.43 29.49 -22.35
N LEU A 536 -8.91 29.08 -23.49
CA LEU A 536 -8.88 29.88 -24.69
C LEU A 536 -10.29 30.14 -25.24
N ASP A 537 -11.22 29.22 -25.13
CA ASP A 537 -12.58 29.38 -25.61
C ASP A 537 -13.32 30.47 -24.83
N TYR A 538 -13.09 30.54 -23.52
CA TYR A 538 -13.61 31.63 -22.70
C TYR A 538 -13.05 33.00 -23.18
N TYR A 539 -11.72 33.07 -23.38
CA TYR A 539 -11.07 34.28 -23.81
C TYR A 539 -11.57 34.75 -25.17
N LEU A 540 -11.69 33.86 -26.15
CA LEU A 540 -12.18 34.17 -27.49
C LEU A 540 -13.64 34.67 -27.48
N LYS A 541 -14.43 34.22 -26.52
CA LYS A 541 -15.83 34.62 -26.38
C LYS A 541 -16.01 35.97 -25.68
N HIS A 542 -15.18 36.26 -24.65
CA HIS A 542 -15.38 37.42 -23.78
C HIS A 542 -14.33 38.53 -23.96
N GLY A 543 -13.22 38.29 -24.66
CA GLY A 543 -12.15 39.26 -24.87
C GLY A 543 -11.24 39.49 -23.67
N GLU A 544 -11.43 38.74 -22.55
CA GLU A 544 -10.65 38.87 -21.33
C GLU A 544 -10.36 37.48 -20.73
N ALA A 545 -9.27 37.39 -19.96
CA ALA A 545 -8.94 36.17 -19.24
C ALA A 545 -10.00 35.83 -18.16
N ARG A 546 -10.26 34.58 -17.96
CA ARG A 546 -11.24 34.11 -16.99
C ARG A 546 -10.83 34.49 -15.55
N ARG A 547 -11.73 35.15 -14.84
CA ARG A 547 -11.61 35.43 -13.40
C ARG A 547 -12.23 34.29 -12.62
N VAL A 548 -11.52 33.76 -11.66
CA VAL A 548 -11.97 32.64 -10.81
C VAL A 548 -11.95 33.03 -9.34
N GLY A 549 -12.95 32.55 -8.62
CA GLY A 549 -13.14 32.69 -7.18
C GLY A 549 -12.94 31.37 -6.45
N GLU A 550 -13.11 31.41 -5.12
CA GLU A 550 -13.01 30.21 -4.29
C GLU A 550 -14.04 29.16 -4.72
N GLY A 551 -13.60 27.91 -4.84
CA GLY A 551 -14.42 26.80 -5.32
C GLY A 551 -14.45 26.62 -6.83
N ASP A 552 -13.97 27.58 -7.63
CA ASP A 552 -13.91 27.45 -9.08
C ASP A 552 -12.76 26.56 -9.53
N LYS A 553 -13.02 25.74 -10.53
CA LYS A 553 -11.95 25.02 -11.25
C LYS A 553 -11.17 25.96 -12.14
N PHE A 554 -9.85 25.79 -12.19
CA PHE A 554 -8.97 26.60 -13.00
C PHE A 554 -7.77 25.77 -13.48
N SER A 555 -6.84 26.38 -14.18
CA SER A 555 -5.59 25.80 -14.64
C SER A 555 -5.80 24.58 -15.54
N TYR A 556 -6.22 23.43 -15.06
CA TYR A 556 -6.49 22.24 -15.86
C TYR A 556 -7.73 21.49 -15.35
N ASP A 557 -8.43 20.84 -16.28
CA ASP A 557 -9.51 19.90 -16.04
C ASP A 557 -9.49 18.83 -17.15
N TYR A 558 -9.35 17.55 -16.77
CA TYR A 558 -9.40 16.44 -17.71
C TYR A 558 -9.79 15.13 -17.03
N TYR A 559 -10.36 14.24 -17.81
CA TYR A 559 -10.60 12.86 -17.38
C TYR A 559 -9.49 11.93 -17.88
N ALA A 560 -8.99 11.09 -16.99
CA ALA A 560 -8.24 9.88 -17.29
C ALA A 560 -9.20 8.71 -17.30
N ASN A 561 -9.24 7.99 -18.41
CA ASN A 561 -10.14 6.84 -18.58
C ASN A 561 -9.32 5.57 -18.78
N LEU A 562 -9.72 4.49 -18.10
CA LEU A 562 -9.15 3.16 -18.24
C LEU A 562 -10.25 2.12 -18.35
N ARG A 563 -10.07 1.17 -19.27
CA ARG A 563 -10.88 -0.04 -19.43
C ARG A 563 -9.92 -1.22 -19.45
N GLN A 564 -10.17 -2.21 -18.61
CA GLN A 564 -9.34 -3.39 -18.52
C GLN A 564 -10.20 -4.65 -18.41
N ALA A 565 -9.80 -5.68 -19.11
CA ALA A 565 -10.37 -7.02 -18.99
C ALA A 565 -9.24 -8.04 -19.03
N GLN A 566 -9.30 -9.05 -18.15
CA GLN A 566 -8.26 -10.07 -18.01
C GLN A 566 -8.91 -11.42 -17.79
N VAL A 567 -8.33 -12.48 -18.35
CA VAL A 567 -8.67 -13.87 -18.10
C VAL A 567 -7.40 -14.61 -17.70
N TRP A 568 -7.48 -15.40 -16.66
CA TRP A 568 -6.34 -16.15 -16.14
C TRP A 568 -6.73 -17.59 -15.80
N ALA A 569 -5.73 -18.47 -15.80
CA ALA A 569 -5.85 -19.82 -15.30
C ALA A 569 -4.55 -20.24 -14.59
N GLN A 570 -4.68 -21.12 -13.59
CA GLN A 570 -3.59 -21.65 -12.79
C GLN A 570 -3.86 -23.12 -12.47
N TYR A 571 -2.86 -23.96 -12.66
CA TYR A 571 -2.91 -25.38 -12.30
C TYR A 571 -1.88 -25.68 -11.22
N TYR A 572 -2.34 -26.23 -10.11
CA TYR A 572 -1.53 -26.69 -9.00
C TYR A 572 -1.56 -28.21 -8.93
N ALA A 573 -0.39 -28.84 -8.73
CA ALA A 573 -0.30 -30.28 -8.54
C ALA A 573 0.86 -30.64 -7.59
N SER A 574 0.69 -31.74 -6.86
CA SER A 574 1.71 -32.32 -5.98
C SER A 574 1.92 -33.79 -6.31
N PHE A 575 3.17 -34.20 -6.46
CA PHE A 575 3.59 -35.57 -6.85
C PHE A 575 4.77 -36.02 -5.96
N GLY A 576 4.45 -36.71 -4.89
CA GLY A 576 5.50 -37.07 -3.92
C GLY A 576 6.06 -35.83 -3.23
N GLY A 577 7.37 -35.70 -3.23
CA GLY A 577 8.05 -34.52 -2.71
C GLY A 577 8.07 -33.32 -3.66
N PHE A 578 7.51 -33.44 -4.86
CA PHE A 578 7.50 -32.38 -5.88
C PHE A 578 6.12 -31.70 -5.94
N THR A 579 6.11 -30.39 -5.85
CA THR A 579 4.92 -29.54 -5.98
C THR A 579 5.16 -28.53 -7.09
N MET A 580 4.14 -28.27 -7.91
CA MET A 580 4.21 -27.25 -8.94
C MET A 580 2.93 -26.44 -9.01
N SER A 581 3.09 -25.18 -9.42
CA SER A 581 2.01 -24.29 -9.81
C SER A 581 2.38 -23.61 -11.12
N LEU A 582 1.52 -23.72 -12.13
CA LEU A 582 1.71 -23.07 -13.42
C LEU A 582 0.51 -22.17 -13.69
N GLY A 583 0.75 -20.91 -14.01
CA GLY A 583 -0.30 -19.94 -14.26
C GLY A 583 -0.04 -19.07 -15.48
N GLY A 584 -1.12 -18.65 -16.13
CA GLY A 584 -1.09 -17.71 -17.23
C GLY A 584 -2.27 -16.76 -17.21
N GLU A 585 -2.05 -15.54 -17.69
CA GLU A 585 -3.05 -14.49 -17.83
C GLU A 585 -2.90 -13.82 -19.18
N VAL A 586 -4.03 -13.52 -19.82
CA VAL A 586 -4.10 -12.64 -20.98
C VAL A 586 -5.07 -11.51 -20.66
N GLY A 587 -4.69 -10.29 -21.01
CA GLY A 587 -5.48 -9.10 -20.71
C GLY A 587 -5.46 -8.08 -21.84
N TYR A 588 -6.46 -7.25 -21.84
CA TYR A 588 -6.59 -6.09 -22.71
C TYR A 588 -6.80 -4.85 -21.86
N THR A 589 -6.02 -3.81 -22.14
CA THR A 589 -6.12 -2.51 -21.47
C THR A 589 -6.22 -1.42 -22.50
N ALA A 590 -7.24 -0.57 -22.38
CA ALA A 590 -7.41 0.65 -23.18
C ALA A 590 -7.43 1.86 -22.26
N MET A 591 -6.68 2.90 -22.59
CA MET A 591 -6.65 4.14 -21.83
C MET A 591 -6.63 5.38 -22.75
N TRP A 592 -7.21 6.46 -22.28
CA TRP A 592 -7.21 7.74 -23.00
C TRP A 592 -7.43 8.91 -22.03
N ARG A 593 -6.92 10.06 -22.44
CA ARG A 593 -7.21 11.36 -21.81
C ARG A 593 -8.41 12.03 -22.50
N ASP A 594 -9.23 12.75 -21.74
CA ASP A 594 -10.32 13.58 -22.27
C ASP A 594 -10.24 14.97 -21.65
N GLY A 595 -9.64 15.92 -22.36
CA GLY A 595 -9.42 17.30 -21.91
C GLY A 595 -10.69 18.13 -21.95
N ARG A 596 -10.93 18.92 -20.90
CA ARG A 596 -12.13 19.76 -20.74
C ARG A 596 -11.88 21.22 -21.08
N LEU A 597 -10.62 21.64 -21.14
CA LEU A 597 -10.21 23.01 -21.43
C LEU A 597 -9.35 23.06 -22.69
N ARG A 598 -9.56 24.07 -23.51
CA ARG A 598 -8.68 24.41 -24.65
C ARG A 598 -7.58 25.33 -24.15
N LYS A 599 -6.35 24.81 -24.08
CA LYS A 599 -5.18 25.59 -23.66
C LYS A 599 -4.64 26.46 -24.79
N GLY A 600 -4.27 27.70 -24.49
CA GLY A 600 -3.68 28.62 -25.48
C GLY A 600 -2.43 28.07 -26.14
N LEU A 601 -1.46 27.55 -25.35
CA LEU A 601 -0.23 26.92 -25.87
C LEU A 601 -0.48 25.67 -26.71
N PHE A 602 -1.60 24.97 -26.51
CA PHE A 602 -1.93 23.72 -27.16
C PHE A 602 -3.35 23.71 -27.73
N ALA A 603 -3.75 24.79 -28.38
CA ALA A 603 -5.12 25.04 -28.83
C ALA A 603 -5.73 23.88 -29.64
N ASN A 604 -4.92 23.19 -30.44
CA ASN A 604 -5.35 22.09 -31.30
C ASN A 604 -5.13 20.68 -30.67
N ASN A 605 -4.56 20.61 -29.45
CA ASN A 605 -4.12 19.32 -28.86
C ASN A 605 -4.39 19.21 -27.36
N SER A 606 -5.34 19.97 -26.81
CA SER A 606 -5.64 19.98 -25.36
C SER A 606 -7.07 19.61 -25.04
N LEU A 607 -8.04 20.04 -25.85
CA LEU A 607 -9.46 19.78 -25.68
C LEU A 607 -9.87 18.44 -26.29
N GLY A 608 -10.81 17.75 -25.61
CA GLY A 608 -11.43 16.51 -26.07
C GLY A 608 -10.57 15.26 -25.91
N LYS A 609 -11.05 14.19 -26.52
CA LYS A 609 -10.48 12.85 -26.39
C LYS A 609 -9.15 12.72 -27.15
N SER A 610 -8.12 12.23 -26.45
CA SER A 610 -6.85 11.84 -27.08
C SER A 610 -7.00 10.57 -27.92
N LYS A 611 -5.92 10.19 -28.64
CA LYS A 611 -5.81 8.82 -29.16
C LYS A 611 -6.02 7.83 -28.01
N THR A 612 -6.77 6.76 -28.27
CA THR A 612 -6.85 5.62 -27.36
C THR A 612 -5.57 4.82 -27.46
N LEU A 613 -4.97 4.50 -26.32
CA LEU A 613 -3.79 3.67 -26.20
C LEU A 613 -4.25 2.27 -25.80
N ASP A 614 -3.98 1.30 -26.67
CA ASP A 614 -4.46 -0.08 -26.54
C ASP A 614 -3.28 -1.02 -26.34
N TYR A 615 -3.40 -1.91 -25.34
CA TYR A 615 -2.35 -2.88 -24.99
C TYR A 615 -2.93 -4.25 -24.79
N LEU A 616 -2.39 -5.23 -25.50
CA LEU A 616 -2.55 -6.64 -25.19
C LEU A 616 -1.45 -7.04 -24.20
N THR A 617 -1.84 -7.58 -23.07
CA THR A 617 -0.93 -7.97 -21.99
C THR A 617 -0.99 -9.45 -21.75
N TYR A 618 0.10 -10.04 -21.29
CA TYR A 618 0.13 -11.44 -20.89
C TYR A 618 1.14 -11.66 -19.78
N LYS A 619 0.85 -12.64 -18.93
CA LYS A 619 1.71 -13.03 -17.82
C LYS A 619 1.79 -14.53 -17.74
N LEU A 620 2.97 -15.04 -17.42
CA LEU A 620 3.25 -16.45 -17.18
C LEU A 620 3.99 -16.56 -15.87
N LYS A 621 3.55 -17.49 -15.01
CA LYS A 621 4.23 -17.83 -13.75
C LYS A 621 4.40 -19.33 -13.64
N GLY A 622 5.58 -19.74 -13.15
CA GLY A 622 5.87 -21.10 -12.74
C GLY A 622 6.48 -21.12 -11.35
N GLU A 623 5.95 -21.95 -10.50
CA GLU A 623 6.45 -22.21 -9.14
C GLU A 623 6.68 -23.70 -9.00
N PHE A 624 7.85 -24.06 -8.49
CA PHE A 624 8.29 -25.44 -8.32
C PHE A 624 8.91 -25.59 -6.94
N SER A 625 8.49 -26.59 -6.20
CA SER A 625 9.08 -26.96 -4.92
C SER A 625 9.41 -28.44 -4.91
N TYR A 626 10.60 -28.78 -4.47
CA TYR A 626 11.03 -30.16 -4.29
C TYR A 626 11.55 -30.37 -2.88
N ARG A 627 10.78 -31.14 -2.10
CA ARG A 627 11.13 -31.58 -0.76
C ARG A 627 11.77 -32.95 -0.83
N PHE A 628 13.07 -33.01 -0.67
CA PHE A 628 13.82 -34.27 -0.75
C PHE A 628 14.03 -34.95 0.60
N SER A 629 13.73 -34.27 1.72
CA SER A 629 13.63 -34.87 3.04
C SER A 629 12.68 -34.07 3.94
N GLY A 630 12.41 -34.56 5.13
CA GLY A 630 11.60 -33.83 6.12
C GLY A 630 12.16 -32.45 6.48
N ALA A 631 13.47 -32.28 6.39
CA ALA A 631 14.17 -31.06 6.78
C ALA A 631 14.59 -30.17 5.61
N HIS A 632 14.56 -30.64 4.38
CA HIS A 632 15.19 -29.96 3.26
C HIS A 632 14.26 -29.83 2.07
N ALA A 633 14.14 -28.61 1.53
CA ALA A 633 13.40 -28.32 0.31
C ALA A 633 14.13 -27.30 -0.56
N ILE A 634 13.88 -27.34 -1.85
CA ILE A 634 14.32 -26.34 -2.83
C ILE A 634 13.07 -25.80 -3.52
N ASP A 635 12.93 -24.46 -3.57
CA ASP A 635 11.89 -23.77 -4.30
C ASP A 635 12.51 -22.99 -5.45
N ALA A 636 11.90 -23.05 -6.62
CA ALA A 636 12.27 -22.28 -7.79
C ALA A 636 11.02 -21.61 -8.38
N ASN A 637 11.08 -20.29 -8.56
CA ASN A 637 9.99 -19.53 -9.13
C ASN A 637 10.46 -18.75 -10.35
N VAL A 638 9.62 -18.67 -11.37
CA VAL A 638 9.86 -17.91 -12.59
C VAL A 638 8.62 -17.16 -13.00
N ALA A 639 8.77 -15.92 -13.44
CA ALA A 639 7.69 -15.12 -13.97
C ALA A 639 8.15 -14.31 -15.18
N TYR A 640 7.32 -14.27 -16.22
CA TYR A 640 7.46 -13.34 -17.32
C TYR A 640 6.15 -12.60 -17.55
N MET A 641 6.23 -11.27 -17.59
CA MET A 641 5.05 -10.42 -17.62
C MET A 641 5.22 -9.30 -18.64
N VAL A 642 4.17 -9.01 -19.37
CA VAL A 642 4.04 -7.86 -20.23
C VAL A 642 2.88 -7.02 -19.70
N ASN A 643 3.19 -5.87 -19.11
CA ASN A 643 2.25 -4.98 -18.45
C ASN A 643 2.03 -3.72 -19.30
N PRO A 644 0.82 -3.12 -19.28
CA PRO A 644 0.62 -1.82 -19.93
C PRO A 644 1.38 -0.74 -19.16
N PRO A 645 1.80 0.35 -19.81
CA PRO A 645 2.35 1.50 -19.09
C PRO A 645 1.30 2.11 -18.15
N GLN A 646 1.75 2.79 -17.10
CA GLN A 646 0.84 3.49 -16.22
C GLN A 646 0.30 4.76 -16.89
N PHE A 647 -0.96 5.12 -16.63
CA PHE A 647 -1.56 6.33 -17.24
C PHE A 647 -0.74 7.59 -16.95
N ARG A 648 -0.20 7.73 -15.75
CA ARG A 648 0.62 8.90 -15.34
C ARG A 648 1.84 9.12 -16.22
N ASP A 649 2.38 8.04 -16.83
CA ASP A 649 3.57 8.07 -17.67
C ASP A 649 3.24 7.97 -19.18
N ALA A 650 1.95 7.83 -19.51
CA ALA A 650 1.49 7.66 -20.89
C ALA A 650 1.43 8.96 -21.69
N PHE A 651 1.39 10.11 -21.03
CA PHE A 651 1.34 11.42 -21.64
C PHE A 651 2.49 12.30 -21.15
N VAL A 652 3.12 13.06 -22.07
CA VAL A 652 4.21 13.97 -21.73
C VAL A 652 3.79 14.97 -20.64
N SER A 653 2.57 15.49 -20.74
CA SER A 653 1.93 16.33 -19.72
C SER A 653 0.41 16.23 -19.86
N ALA A 654 -0.20 15.32 -19.13
CA ALA A 654 -1.66 15.13 -19.18
C ALA A 654 -2.45 16.37 -18.72
N ARG A 655 -1.85 17.26 -17.92
CA ARG A 655 -2.47 18.52 -17.49
C ARG A 655 -2.65 19.51 -18.63
N THR A 656 -1.78 19.45 -19.64
CA THR A 656 -1.73 20.48 -20.69
C THR A 656 -2.17 20.01 -22.06
N ARG A 657 -1.89 18.75 -22.46
CA ARG A 657 -2.06 18.28 -23.83
C ARG A 657 -2.25 16.78 -23.97
N ASN A 658 -2.72 16.38 -25.18
CA ASN A 658 -2.98 14.98 -25.55
C ASN A 658 -1.75 14.23 -26.11
N THR A 659 -0.56 14.88 -26.12
CA THR A 659 0.66 14.28 -26.65
C THR A 659 1.10 13.10 -25.80
N THR A 660 1.18 11.93 -26.41
CA THR A 660 1.67 10.71 -25.77
C THR A 660 3.19 10.73 -25.61
N THR A 661 3.68 10.02 -24.62
CA THR A 661 5.10 9.84 -24.36
C THR A 661 5.78 9.16 -25.55
N PRO A 662 6.87 9.71 -26.12
CA PRO A 662 7.62 9.06 -27.19
C PRO A 662 8.17 7.70 -26.76
N GLY A 663 8.11 6.70 -27.65
CA GLY A 663 8.62 5.36 -27.36
C GLY A 663 7.83 4.57 -26.33
N LEU A 664 6.57 5.01 -26.04
CA LEU A 664 5.71 4.32 -25.08
C LEU A 664 5.40 2.89 -25.55
N ASP A 665 5.81 1.90 -24.78
CA ASP A 665 5.55 0.47 -25.02
C ASP A 665 5.11 -0.23 -23.74
N SER A 666 4.72 -1.50 -23.86
CA SER A 666 4.42 -2.36 -22.73
C SER A 666 5.70 -2.73 -21.98
N GLU A 667 5.69 -2.57 -20.66
CA GLU A 667 6.77 -2.98 -19.77
C GLU A 667 6.92 -4.51 -19.79
N LYS A 668 8.15 -5.00 -19.89
CA LYS A 668 8.49 -6.42 -19.84
C LYS A 668 9.25 -6.72 -18.56
N VAL A 669 8.72 -7.62 -17.75
CA VAL A 669 9.30 -8.00 -16.46
C VAL A 669 9.64 -9.47 -16.49
N LEU A 670 10.91 -9.81 -16.24
CA LEU A 670 11.39 -11.17 -16.00
C LEU A 670 11.83 -11.27 -14.55
N GLY A 671 11.28 -12.22 -13.80
CA GLY A 671 11.68 -12.54 -12.44
C GLY A 671 12.02 -14.01 -12.29
N VAL A 672 13.10 -14.31 -11.60
CA VAL A 672 13.51 -15.68 -11.24
C VAL A 672 13.99 -15.67 -9.80
N ASP A 673 13.56 -16.64 -9.01
CA ASP A 673 14.16 -16.88 -7.70
C ASP A 673 14.37 -18.37 -7.44
N LEU A 674 15.40 -18.68 -6.65
CA LEU A 674 15.75 -20.00 -6.19
C LEU A 674 16.03 -19.92 -4.69
N SER A 675 15.36 -20.77 -3.92
CA SER A 675 15.48 -20.82 -2.47
C SER A 675 15.80 -22.23 -1.99
N TYR A 676 16.71 -22.32 -1.04
CA TYR A 676 16.94 -23.53 -0.26
C TYR A 676 16.38 -23.32 1.13
N ASN A 677 15.50 -24.21 1.57
CA ASN A 677 14.85 -24.19 2.89
C ASN A 677 15.38 -25.33 3.74
N LEU A 678 15.79 -24.99 4.96
CA LEU A 678 16.19 -25.91 6.02
C LEU A 678 15.21 -25.78 7.18
N ASN A 679 14.58 -26.89 7.57
CA ASN A 679 13.62 -26.93 8.68
C ASN A 679 13.97 -28.08 9.65
N LEU A 680 14.87 -27.79 10.58
CA LEU A 680 15.25 -28.68 11.67
C LEU A 680 14.52 -28.29 12.97
N PRO A 681 14.36 -29.19 13.94
CA PRO A 681 13.67 -28.88 15.21
C PRO A 681 14.28 -27.71 16.01
N TRP A 682 15.54 -27.40 15.77
CA TRP A 682 16.29 -26.35 16.48
C TRP A 682 16.71 -25.17 15.60
N ILE A 683 16.54 -25.27 14.28
CA ILE A 683 16.84 -24.17 13.36
C ILE A 683 15.93 -24.22 12.12
N THR A 684 15.32 -23.08 11.78
CA THR A 684 14.70 -22.85 10.48
C THR A 684 15.51 -21.81 9.74
N ALA A 685 15.96 -22.13 8.54
CA ALA A 685 16.78 -21.24 7.72
C ALA A 685 16.35 -21.29 6.25
N ARG A 686 16.49 -20.17 5.56
CA ARG A 686 16.29 -20.06 4.12
C ARG A 686 17.41 -19.25 3.49
N VAL A 687 17.96 -19.75 2.39
CA VAL A 687 18.88 -19.02 1.54
C VAL A 687 18.22 -18.85 0.17
N SER A 688 18.10 -17.60 -0.28
CA SER A 688 17.45 -17.28 -1.56
C SER A 688 18.35 -16.44 -2.45
N GLY A 689 18.48 -16.83 -3.70
CA GLY A 689 19.01 -16.01 -4.78
C GLY A 689 17.86 -15.57 -5.69
N TYR A 690 17.90 -14.34 -6.19
CA TYR A 690 16.91 -13.85 -7.14
C TYR A 690 17.53 -12.95 -8.20
N TYR A 691 16.89 -12.93 -9.35
CA TYR A 691 17.20 -12.03 -10.46
C TYR A 691 15.92 -11.41 -11.00
N THR A 692 15.94 -10.12 -11.27
CA THR A 692 14.82 -9.40 -11.88
C THR A 692 15.34 -8.45 -12.93
N SER A 693 14.68 -8.46 -14.08
CA SER A 693 14.90 -7.52 -15.18
C SER A 693 13.58 -6.86 -15.54
N VAL A 694 13.61 -5.53 -15.65
CA VAL A 694 12.48 -4.73 -16.12
C VAL A 694 12.95 -3.96 -17.34
N ALA A 695 12.31 -4.16 -18.47
CA ALA A 695 12.62 -3.51 -19.73
C ALA A 695 11.42 -2.72 -20.26
N ASP A 696 11.68 -1.73 -21.10
CA ASP A 696 10.69 -0.88 -21.77
C ASP A 696 9.76 -0.11 -20.80
N GLN A 697 10.22 0.10 -19.55
CA GLN A 697 9.49 0.94 -18.61
C GLN A 697 9.60 2.41 -19.04
N SER A 698 8.47 3.04 -19.30
CA SER A 698 8.40 4.46 -19.58
C SER A 698 8.16 5.25 -18.28
N LYS A 699 8.93 6.33 -18.09
CA LYS A 699 8.76 7.26 -16.98
C LYS A 699 8.84 8.70 -17.48
N VAL A 700 7.91 9.53 -17.03
CA VAL A 700 7.93 10.97 -17.31
C VAL A 700 8.43 11.69 -16.06
N ILE A 701 9.53 12.42 -16.20
CA ILE A 701 10.10 13.26 -15.16
C ILE A 701 9.94 14.71 -15.57
N SER A 702 9.36 15.51 -14.68
CA SER A 702 9.23 16.95 -14.87
C SER A 702 10.08 17.68 -13.84
N TYR A 703 10.86 18.64 -14.30
CA TYR A 703 11.56 19.56 -13.39
C TYR A 703 11.39 21.00 -13.89
N TYR A 704 11.49 21.92 -12.95
CA TYR A 704 11.51 23.35 -13.26
C TYR A 704 12.94 23.80 -13.52
N ASP A 705 13.17 24.34 -14.73
CA ASP A 705 14.44 24.95 -15.09
C ASP A 705 14.38 26.45 -14.76
N ASP A 706 15.11 26.85 -13.73
CA ASP A 706 15.13 28.23 -13.24
C ASP A 706 15.85 29.19 -14.23
N THR A 707 16.74 28.66 -15.08
CA THR A 707 17.44 29.48 -16.12
C THR A 707 16.54 29.80 -17.29
N GLN A 708 15.66 28.86 -17.64
CA GLN A 708 14.67 29.04 -18.70
C GLN A 708 13.30 29.47 -18.16
N SER A 709 13.16 29.53 -16.82
CA SER A 709 11.88 29.84 -16.14
C SER A 709 10.71 28.97 -16.59
N SER A 710 10.98 27.75 -17.03
CA SER A 710 10.00 26.84 -17.62
C SER A 710 10.08 25.42 -17.06
N PHE A 711 8.97 24.65 -17.20
CA PHE A 711 8.97 23.23 -16.92
C PHE A 711 9.46 22.44 -18.12
N THR A 712 10.49 21.65 -17.90
CA THR A 712 10.98 20.66 -18.86
C THR A 712 10.53 19.26 -18.49
N ASN A 713 9.92 18.55 -19.46
CA ASN A 713 9.45 17.19 -19.29
C ASN A 713 10.36 16.24 -20.06
N PHE A 714 10.96 15.28 -19.37
CA PHE A 714 11.74 14.20 -19.97
C PHE A 714 10.95 12.91 -19.95
N ALA A 715 10.83 12.29 -21.10
CA ALA A 715 10.39 10.91 -21.21
C ALA A 715 11.64 10.01 -21.23
N ILE A 716 11.74 9.12 -20.29
CA ILE A 716 12.85 8.18 -20.15
C ILE A 716 12.29 6.78 -20.37
N CYS A 717 12.87 6.04 -21.30
CA CYS A 717 12.68 4.62 -21.42
C CYS A 717 13.80 3.94 -20.62
N LEU A 718 13.45 3.23 -19.54
CA LEU A 718 14.42 2.64 -18.62
C LEU A 718 14.58 1.14 -18.90
N LEU A 719 15.83 0.68 -19.03
CA LEU A 719 16.20 -0.69 -18.84
C LEU A 719 16.65 -0.84 -17.38
N TYR A 720 15.83 -1.44 -16.54
CA TYR A 720 16.16 -1.67 -15.13
C TYR A 720 16.66 -3.11 -14.94
N THR A 721 17.91 -3.24 -14.58
CA THR A 721 18.41 -4.43 -13.87
C THR A 721 18.38 -4.10 -12.38
N SER A 722 18.04 -5.07 -11.53
CA SER A 722 18.03 -4.89 -10.08
C SER A 722 19.30 -4.16 -9.63
N PRO A 723 19.20 -3.01 -8.93
CA PRO A 723 20.40 -2.26 -8.55
C PRO A 723 21.28 -3.10 -7.65
N SER A 724 22.56 -3.19 -8.01
CA SER A 724 23.59 -3.69 -7.10
C SER A 724 23.59 -2.85 -5.81
N PRO A 725 23.91 -3.41 -4.64
CA PRO A 725 24.09 -2.63 -3.41
C PRO A 725 25.07 -1.46 -3.52
N ARG A 726 25.82 -1.37 -4.62
CA ARG A 726 26.76 -0.29 -4.92
C ARG A 726 26.12 0.93 -5.62
N ASP A 727 24.89 0.77 -6.16
CA ASP A 727 24.21 1.83 -6.93
C ASP A 727 23.28 2.70 -6.08
N THR A 728 23.23 2.48 -4.78
CA THR A 728 22.52 3.31 -3.81
C THR A 728 23.46 4.40 -3.26
N ARG A 729 23.83 5.36 -4.09
CA ARG A 729 24.41 6.63 -3.66
C ARG A 729 23.47 7.77 -3.99
#